data_10f68b4de1ac8f71f66a59e8bf5f73c0
#
_entry.id   10f68b4de1ac8f71f66a59e8bf5f73c0
#
_cell.length_a   1.000
_cell.length_b   1.000
_cell.length_c   1.000
_cell.angle_alpha   90.00
_cell.angle_beta   90.00
_cell.angle_gamma   90.00
#
_symmetry.space_group_name_H-M   'P 1'
#
loop_
_entity.id
_entity.type
_entity.pdbx_description
1 polymer ?
#
loop_
_entity_poly.entity_id
_entity_poly.type
_entity_poly.pdbx_seq_one_letter_code
_entity_poly.pdbx_strand_id
1 'polypeptide(L)'
;GTGLVGSEMCIRDSINLIDTPGHVDFGGDVTRAMRAVDGCIILACAVEGTMPQTETVVRQALKEKVRPVLFINKVDRLINELQIDGPEMMARFEKVIVKVNKLIQTFAPEDVRKDWQVSVQNGTVAFGSAYYNWGMSVPYMQKSGLNFKDIFEHCAADDQKALAKKAPVHEVLLDMAVETLPSPLISQKYRIPNIWQGDLETAEGKAMMECDAEGPLSLMITKIWMDPHAGEVAVGRVYSGQIKHGESLWAIGAAKAERVQQVAMMVGGDRIQVPSVTAGNIAAITGIRSAAAGVTISRDKDAEPFEAIRHYSEPVVTVALEPKAMKDLPKFIDALRGLAKSDASLQVSTNAETGEALLAGMGELHLEITVYRLEEEQGIKVNVSEPIVVYRESIESNNKGQAFEGKSPNRHNRFYIEAEPLPLEVVQALREGEFGDGTVRNKDAKGVGDKFAEYGLDKNLMRKIYAIHGTNVLVNDTKGIQNLHETRELIIEGFNEVCKRGPVAEEPIMGIMMRLVDAKLHEDAIHRGPAQTIPAVRNACKGALIRSRPIIQEPMQNIRIDAPNDVIGGVTREVTNRRGIIEDMPVDGGTASVIGKMPVAETFGFSNDIRAASQGRAVWNTENAGFEMLPPSLFEKTVAEIRERKGLKPEVPTEVNYTD
;
A
#
# COMPACT_ATOMS: atom_id res chain seq x y z
N GLY A 1 41.23 22.05 0.51
CA GLY A 1 40.74 21.16 1.48
C GLY A 1 39.79 20.12 0.93
N THR A 2 40.28 19.21 0.06
CA THR A 2 39.43 18.18 -0.59
C THR A 2 39.97 16.77 -0.36
N GLY A 3 40.74 16.56 0.71
CA GLY A 3 41.44 15.30 0.95
C GLY A 3 41.01 14.44 2.12
N LEU A 4 39.93 14.83 2.88
CA LEU A 4 39.52 14.13 4.10
C LEU A 4 38.14 13.47 4.03
N VAL A 5 37.58 13.35 2.84
CA VAL A 5 36.12 13.13 2.72
C VAL A 5 35.70 11.66 2.75
N GLY A 6 36.60 10.71 2.55
CA GLY A 6 36.18 9.30 2.45
C GLY A 6 36.31 8.48 3.74
N SER A 7 37.49 8.48 4.37
CA SER A 7 37.78 7.49 5.42
C SER A 7 37.43 7.94 6.85
N GLU A 8 37.51 9.20 7.17
CA GLU A 8 37.16 9.67 8.53
C GLU A 8 35.65 9.86 8.74
N MET A 9 34.91 10.20 7.70
CA MET A 9 33.44 10.20 7.77
C MET A 9 32.88 8.80 8.00
N CYS A 10 33.39 7.78 7.30
CA CYS A 10 32.95 6.39 7.45
C CYS A 10 33.23 5.77 8.83
N ILE A 11 34.17 6.31 9.61
CA ILE A 11 34.51 5.80 10.94
C ILE A 11 33.59 6.38 12.03
N ARG A 12 32.94 7.51 11.79
CA ARG A 12 32.11 8.23 12.78
C ARG A 12 30.62 8.22 12.48
N ASP A 13 30.25 7.88 11.24
CA ASP A 13 28.84 7.86 10.82
C ASP A 13 28.18 6.50 11.13
N SER A 14 26.88 6.53 11.34
CA SER A 14 26.06 5.34 11.51
C SER A 14 25.17 5.11 10.29
N ILE A 15 24.92 3.85 9.97
CA ILE A 15 23.97 3.45 8.94
C ILE A 15 22.70 2.97 9.64
N ASN A 16 21.56 3.59 9.33
CA ASN A 16 20.26 3.10 9.75
C ASN A 16 19.79 2.05 8.74
N LEU A 17 19.73 0.79 9.15
CA LEU A 17 19.26 -0.31 8.33
C LEU A 17 17.79 -0.61 8.66
N ILE A 18 16.91 -0.54 7.67
CA ILE A 18 15.49 -0.93 7.78
C ILE A 18 15.28 -2.22 6.99
N ASP A 19 14.89 -3.28 7.67
CA ASP A 19 14.43 -4.51 7.05
C ASP A 19 12.97 -4.38 6.61
N THR A 20 12.66 -4.90 5.42
CA THR A 20 11.31 -4.88 4.85
C THR A 20 10.84 -6.29 4.53
N PRO A 21 9.56 -6.62 4.83
CA PRO A 21 9.02 -7.92 4.46
C PRO A 21 8.94 -8.07 2.94
N GLY A 22 9.17 -9.31 2.45
CA GLY A 22 9.10 -9.63 1.02
C GLY A 22 7.71 -10.04 0.53
N HIS A 23 6.76 -10.30 1.43
CA HIS A 23 5.41 -10.75 1.05
C HIS A 23 4.52 -9.55 0.69
N VAL A 24 3.71 -9.72 -0.34
CA VAL A 24 2.84 -8.67 -0.90
C VAL A 24 1.83 -8.11 0.12
N ASP A 25 1.35 -8.93 1.03
CA ASP A 25 0.41 -8.53 2.08
C ASP A 25 0.96 -7.42 3.00
N PHE A 26 2.28 -7.28 3.04
CA PHE A 26 2.99 -6.26 3.84
C PHE A 26 3.53 -5.09 3.00
N GLY A 27 3.00 -4.88 1.81
CA GLY A 27 3.40 -3.78 0.92
C GLY A 27 3.28 -2.39 1.57
N GLY A 28 2.39 -2.21 2.54
CA GLY A 28 2.26 -1.01 3.34
C GLY A 28 3.51 -0.69 4.17
N ASP A 29 4.14 -1.70 4.77
CA ASP A 29 5.40 -1.52 5.51
C ASP A 29 6.55 -1.12 4.58
N VAL A 30 6.61 -1.70 3.38
CA VAL A 30 7.60 -1.35 2.36
C VAL A 30 7.45 0.11 1.94
N THR A 31 6.23 0.57 1.64
CA THR A 31 5.96 1.95 1.23
C THR A 31 6.39 2.95 2.31
N ARG A 32 6.11 2.64 3.58
CA ARG A 32 6.53 3.46 4.72
C ARG A 32 8.04 3.49 4.91
N ALA A 33 8.71 2.34 4.75
CA ALA A 33 10.16 2.24 4.81
C ALA A 33 10.83 3.09 3.71
N MET A 34 10.31 3.06 2.47
CA MET A 34 10.84 3.86 1.36
C MET A 34 10.78 5.36 1.64
N ARG A 35 9.81 5.84 2.42
CA ARG A 35 9.75 7.24 2.85
C ARG A 35 10.89 7.61 3.81
N ALA A 36 11.37 6.68 4.63
CA ALA A 36 12.39 6.92 5.65
C ALA A 36 13.83 6.80 5.17
N VAL A 37 14.12 6.04 4.09
CA VAL A 37 15.47 5.68 3.66
C VAL A 37 15.99 6.57 2.53
N ASP A 38 17.30 6.62 2.34
CA ASP A 38 17.99 7.36 1.27
C ASP A 38 18.34 6.48 0.07
N GLY A 39 18.54 5.20 0.32
CA GLY A 39 18.82 4.19 -0.68
C GLY A 39 18.23 2.84 -0.31
N CYS A 40 18.14 1.92 -1.24
CA CYS A 40 17.66 0.57 -0.99
C CYS A 40 18.52 -0.49 -1.68
N ILE A 41 18.65 -1.64 -1.01
CA ILE A 41 19.27 -2.83 -1.58
C ILE A 41 18.14 -3.73 -2.12
N ILE A 42 18.02 -3.80 -3.43
CA ILE A 42 17.05 -4.68 -4.10
C ILE A 42 17.58 -6.11 -4.02
N LEU A 43 16.79 -7.03 -3.49
CA LEU A 43 17.12 -8.45 -3.48
C LEU A 43 16.47 -9.16 -4.67
N ALA A 44 17.28 -9.82 -5.50
CA ALA A 44 16.80 -10.68 -6.57
C ALA A 44 17.30 -12.11 -6.35
N CYS A 45 16.48 -13.11 -6.70
CA CYS A 45 16.89 -14.50 -6.63
C CYS A 45 17.72 -14.88 -7.86
N ALA A 46 18.88 -15.50 -7.67
CA ALA A 46 19.72 -15.96 -8.77
C ALA A 46 19.05 -17.04 -9.64
N VAL A 47 18.18 -17.86 -9.03
CA VAL A 47 17.45 -18.96 -9.68
C VAL A 47 16.20 -18.44 -10.40
N GLU A 48 15.35 -17.70 -9.68
CA GLU A 48 14.00 -17.26 -10.11
C GLU A 48 14.04 -15.88 -10.81
N GLY A 49 15.13 -15.14 -10.64
CA GLY A 49 15.29 -13.79 -11.19
C GLY A 49 14.53 -12.72 -10.37
N THR A 50 13.98 -11.73 -11.07
CA THR A 50 13.13 -10.70 -10.47
C THR A 50 11.69 -11.17 -10.46
N MET A 51 11.12 -11.26 -9.27
CA MET A 51 9.71 -11.61 -9.04
C MET A 51 8.80 -10.38 -9.22
N PRO A 52 7.48 -10.54 -9.44
CA PRO A 52 6.55 -9.42 -9.53
C PRO A 52 6.61 -8.47 -8.33
N GLN A 53 6.78 -9.00 -7.13
CA GLN A 53 7.01 -8.20 -5.90
C GLN A 53 8.25 -7.32 -6.00
N THR A 54 9.35 -7.83 -6.56
CA THR A 54 10.57 -7.04 -6.79
C THR A 54 10.26 -5.85 -7.70
N GLU A 55 9.43 -6.03 -8.74
CA GLU A 55 9.02 -4.96 -9.64
C GLU A 55 8.21 -3.88 -8.91
N THR A 56 7.25 -4.30 -8.08
CA THR A 56 6.42 -3.39 -7.27
C THR A 56 7.26 -2.59 -6.28
N VAL A 57 8.19 -3.26 -5.57
CA VAL A 57 9.09 -2.58 -4.61
C VAL A 57 10.02 -1.60 -5.33
N VAL A 58 10.61 -1.98 -6.47
CA VAL A 58 11.45 -1.08 -7.28
C VAL A 58 10.67 0.14 -7.74
N ARG A 59 9.44 -0.03 -8.22
CA ARG A 59 8.56 1.08 -8.62
C ARG A 59 8.28 2.03 -7.45
N GLN A 60 7.97 1.49 -6.28
CA GLN A 60 7.75 2.30 -5.06
C GLN A 60 9.02 3.07 -4.66
N ALA A 61 10.19 2.41 -4.65
CA ALA A 61 11.46 3.06 -4.34
C ALA A 61 11.76 4.22 -5.31
N LEU A 62 11.57 4.01 -6.60
CA LEU A 62 11.82 5.03 -7.63
C LEU A 62 10.83 6.20 -7.52
N LYS A 63 9.55 5.94 -7.19
CA LYS A 63 8.54 6.99 -6.95
C LYS A 63 8.91 7.88 -5.76
N GLU A 64 9.46 7.30 -4.70
CA GLU A 64 9.96 8.03 -3.52
C GLU A 64 11.39 8.59 -3.71
N LYS A 65 11.92 8.51 -4.91
CA LYS A 65 13.29 8.92 -5.24
C LYS A 65 14.35 8.31 -4.31
N VAL A 66 14.22 7.01 -4.04
CA VAL A 66 15.18 6.20 -3.27
C VAL A 66 16.15 5.54 -4.25
N ARG A 67 17.45 5.77 -4.07
CA ARG A 67 18.48 5.21 -4.99
C ARG A 67 18.62 3.71 -4.80
N PRO A 68 18.45 2.88 -5.86
CA PRO A 68 18.58 1.44 -5.78
C PRO A 68 20.01 0.94 -5.99
N VAL A 69 20.38 -0.14 -5.31
CA VAL A 69 21.48 -1.04 -5.64
C VAL A 69 20.96 -2.47 -5.63
N LEU A 70 21.67 -3.41 -6.26
CA LEU A 70 21.20 -4.77 -6.49
C LEU A 70 22.08 -5.81 -5.78
N PHE A 71 21.44 -6.72 -5.04
CA PHE A 71 22.08 -7.94 -4.54
C PHE A 71 21.39 -9.18 -5.11
N ILE A 72 22.13 -10.00 -5.84
CA ILE A 72 21.65 -11.27 -6.42
C ILE A 72 21.92 -12.38 -5.40
N ASN A 73 20.89 -12.85 -4.72
CA ASN A 73 20.96 -13.83 -3.64
C ASN A 73 20.74 -15.27 -4.11
N LYS A 74 21.05 -16.26 -3.28
CA LYS A 74 20.88 -17.69 -3.52
C LYS A 74 21.75 -18.24 -4.67
N VAL A 75 22.93 -17.68 -4.86
CA VAL A 75 23.89 -18.14 -5.89
C VAL A 75 24.36 -19.57 -5.63
N ASP A 76 24.44 -19.97 -4.36
CA ASP A 76 24.71 -21.35 -3.94
C ASP A 76 23.80 -22.38 -4.60
N ARG A 77 22.50 -22.04 -4.80
CA ARG A 77 21.52 -22.93 -5.45
C ARG A 77 21.80 -23.12 -6.95
N LEU A 78 22.33 -22.09 -7.64
CA LEU A 78 22.74 -22.24 -9.04
C LEU A 78 23.84 -23.29 -9.20
N ILE A 79 24.79 -23.32 -8.27
CA ILE A 79 25.94 -24.22 -8.32
C ILE A 79 25.57 -25.61 -7.79
N ASN A 80 24.96 -25.69 -6.61
CA ASN A 80 24.72 -26.96 -5.92
C ASN A 80 23.48 -27.71 -6.45
N GLU A 81 22.37 -27.02 -6.74
CA GLU A 81 21.13 -27.65 -7.17
C GLU A 81 21.03 -27.74 -8.70
N LEU A 82 21.29 -26.63 -9.42
CA LEU A 82 21.16 -26.58 -10.87
C LEU A 82 22.44 -26.98 -11.61
N GLN A 83 23.58 -27.06 -10.91
CA GLN A 83 24.88 -27.48 -11.45
C GLN A 83 25.30 -26.74 -12.74
N ILE A 84 24.97 -25.44 -12.81
CA ILE A 84 25.31 -24.60 -13.96
C ILE A 84 26.77 -24.19 -13.94
N ASP A 85 27.32 -23.95 -15.12
CA ASP A 85 28.68 -23.46 -15.26
C ASP A 85 28.79 -21.93 -15.12
N GLY A 86 30.04 -21.40 -15.15
CA GLY A 86 30.33 -19.99 -15.00
C GLY A 86 29.69 -19.11 -16.09
N PRO A 87 29.80 -19.45 -17.38
CA PRO A 87 29.15 -18.71 -18.45
C PRO A 87 27.62 -18.64 -18.32
N GLU A 88 26.95 -19.73 -17.97
CA GLU A 88 25.51 -19.76 -17.79
C GLU A 88 25.10 -18.92 -16.57
N MET A 89 25.85 -18.98 -15.47
CA MET A 89 25.63 -18.15 -14.29
C MET A 89 25.72 -16.66 -14.62
N MET A 90 26.73 -16.26 -15.38
CA MET A 90 26.91 -14.88 -15.84
C MET A 90 25.75 -14.42 -16.73
N ALA A 91 25.27 -15.26 -17.64
CA ALA A 91 24.10 -14.95 -18.46
C ALA A 91 22.82 -14.76 -17.63
N ARG A 92 22.63 -15.52 -16.56
CA ARG A 92 21.52 -15.33 -15.62
C ARG A 92 21.62 -14.02 -14.85
N PHE A 93 22.81 -13.67 -14.37
CA PHE A 93 23.04 -12.38 -13.70
C PHE A 93 22.76 -11.21 -14.64
N GLU A 94 23.20 -11.30 -15.90
CA GLU A 94 22.94 -10.29 -16.92
C GLU A 94 21.43 -10.11 -17.15
N LYS A 95 20.66 -11.20 -17.27
CA LYS A 95 19.19 -11.13 -17.40
C LYS A 95 18.55 -10.38 -16.23
N VAL A 96 18.97 -10.64 -14.98
CA VAL A 96 18.46 -9.96 -13.79
C VAL A 96 18.80 -8.47 -13.84
N ILE A 97 20.06 -8.12 -14.13
CA ILE A 97 20.53 -6.73 -14.22
C ILE A 97 19.79 -5.96 -15.30
N VAL A 98 19.62 -6.55 -16.50
CA VAL A 98 18.89 -5.94 -17.62
C VAL A 98 17.44 -5.68 -17.23
N LYS A 99 16.77 -6.63 -16.54
CA LYS A 99 15.38 -6.47 -16.12
C LYS A 99 15.23 -5.36 -15.08
N VAL A 100 16.11 -5.29 -14.07
CA VAL A 100 16.13 -4.21 -13.07
C VAL A 100 16.39 -2.86 -13.74
N ASN A 101 17.35 -2.78 -14.64
CA ASN A 101 17.66 -1.54 -15.38
C ASN A 101 16.51 -1.09 -16.27
N LYS A 102 15.75 -2.03 -16.87
CA LYS A 102 14.52 -1.71 -17.61
C LYS A 102 13.46 -1.06 -16.70
N LEU A 103 13.29 -1.56 -15.47
CA LEU A 103 12.39 -0.95 -14.49
C LEU A 103 12.86 0.46 -14.11
N ILE A 104 14.16 0.63 -13.84
CA ILE A 104 14.75 1.94 -13.55
C ILE A 104 14.54 2.90 -14.74
N GLN A 105 14.76 2.43 -15.96
CA GLN A 105 14.56 3.24 -17.16
C GLN A 105 13.10 3.65 -17.37
N THR A 106 12.14 2.80 -16.97
CA THR A 106 10.72 3.06 -17.13
C THR A 106 10.16 3.99 -16.05
N PHE A 107 10.55 3.79 -14.80
CA PHE A 107 9.91 4.41 -13.65
C PHE A 107 10.75 5.48 -12.94
N ALA A 108 12.06 5.51 -13.13
CA ALA A 108 12.88 6.54 -12.50
C ALA A 108 12.65 7.92 -13.14
N PRO A 109 12.68 9.01 -12.32
CA PRO A 109 12.65 10.37 -12.83
C PRO A 109 13.76 10.62 -13.84
N GLU A 110 13.50 11.49 -14.84
CA GLU A 110 14.42 11.73 -15.96
C GLU A 110 15.80 12.24 -15.51
N ASP A 111 15.83 13.06 -14.47
CA ASP A 111 17.04 13.67 -13.90
C ASP A 111 18.04 12.64 -13.33
N VAL A 112 17.55 11.50 -12.83
CA VAL A 112 18.39 10.48 -12.18
C VAL A 112 18.45 9.14 -12.94
N ARG A 113 17.65 8.98 -13.97
CA ARG A 113 17.41 7.72 -14.69
C ARG A 113 18.69 7.03 -15.19
N LYS A 114 19.66 7.80 -15.67
CA LYS A 114 20.94 7.26 -16.16
C LYS A 114 21.89 6.89 -15.04
N ASP A 115 21.95 7.73 -14.01
CA ASP A 115 22.91 7.59 -12.90
C ASP A 115 22.52 6.50 -11.92
N TRP A 116 21.23 6.11 -11.93
CA TRP A 116 20.71 5.08 -11.03
C TRP A 116 20.68 3.68 -11.64
N GLN A 117 21.07 3.52 -12.90
CA GLN A 117 21.22 2.20 -13.48
C GLN A 117 22.27 1.40 -12.72
N VAL A 118 21.92 0.15 -12.39
CA VAL A 118 22.82 -0.74 -11.67
C VAL A 118 23.80 -1.43 -12.64
N SER A 119 25.07 -1.51 -12.24
CA SER A 119 26.13 -2.08 -13.03
C SER A 119 27.16 -2.78 -12.14
N VAL A 120 27.63 -3.91 -12.60
CA VAL A 120 28.74 -4.65 -11.95
C VAL A 120 30.00 -3.80 -11.86
N GLN A 121 30.28 -3.01 -12.91
CA GLN A 121 31.48 -2.17 -13.02
C GLN A 121 31.47 -0.98 -12.04
N ASN A 122 30.27 -0.42 -11.78
CA ASN A 122 30.12 0.72 -10.90
C ASN A 122 29.98 0.31 -9.40
N GLY A 123 30.13 -0.97 -9.09
CA GLY A 123 30.00 -1.47 -7.74
C GLY A 123 28.57 -1.47 -7.18
N THR A 124 27.55 -1.17 -7.99
CA THR A 124 26.13 -1.14 -7.59
C THR A 124 25.42 -2.49 -7.69
N VAL A 125 26.16 -3.54 -8.07
CA VAL A 125 25.69 -4.92 -8.11
C VAL A 125 26.63 -5.81 -7.31
N ALA A 126 26.07 -6.55 -6.37
CA ALA A 126 26.74 -7.64 -5.67
C ALA A 126 25.92 -8.92 -5.77
N PHE A 127 26.55 -10.07 -5.51
CA PHE A 127 25.89 -11.37 -5.56
C PHE A 127 26.45 -12.28 -4.46
N GLY A 128 25.71 -13.31 -4.08
CA GLY A 128 26.17 -14.23 -3.04
C GLY A 128 25.09 -15.15 -2.50
N SER A 129 25.35 -15.66 -1.30
CA SER A 129 24.41 -16.47 -0.54
C SER A 129 24.27 -15.91 0.87
N ALA A 130 23.10 -15.36 1.19
CA ALA A 130 22.80 -14.91 2.53
C ALA A 130 22.72 -16.10 3.50
N TYR A 131 22.29 -17.28 3.05
CA TYR A 131 22.21 -18.49 3.87
C TYR A 131 23.59 -18.95 4.35
N TYR A 132 24.58 -18.90 3.49
CA TYR A 132 25.97 -19.26 3.82
C TYR A 132 26.82 -18.06 4.23
N ASN A 133 26.23 -16.84 4.37
CA ASN A 133 26.88 -15.61 4.82
C ASN A 133 28.08 -15.14 3.97
N TRP A 134 28.09 -15.39 2.67
CA TRP A 134 29.13 -14.87 1.77
C TRP A 134 28.54 -13.99 0.66
N GLY A 135 29.32 -13.00 0.25
CA GLY A 135 28.96 -12.10 -0.85
C GLY A 135 30.18 -11.69 -1.66
N MET A 136 29.93 -11.18 -2.86
CA MET A 136 30.98 -10.74 -3.77
C MET A 136 30.47 -9.56 -4.60
N SER A 137 31.33 -8.58 -4.80
CA SER A 137 31.19 -7.51 -5.78
C SER A 137 32.51 -7.30 -6.53
N VAL A 138 32.49 -6.64 -7.67
CA VAL A 138 33.76 -6.39 -8.41
C VAL A 138 34.75 -5.55 -7.59
N PRO A 139 34.34 -4.45 -6.92
CA PRO A 139 35.27 -3.73 -6.03
C PRO A 139 35.82 -4.62 -4.91
N TYR A 140 34.97 -5.47 -4.30
CA TYR A 140 35.43 -6.38 -3.26
C TYR A 140 36.37 -7.46 -3.75
N MET A 141 36.17 -8.00 -4.98
CA MET A 141 37.10 -8.92 -5.65
C MET A 141 38.47 -8.30 -5.84
N GLN A 142 38.50 -7.05 -6.28
CA GLN A 142 39.76 -6.31 -6.43
C GLN A 142 40.48 -6.08 -5.12
N LYS A 143 39.74 -5.81 -4.04
CA LYS A 143 40.26 -5.58 -2.68
C LYS A 143 40.78 -6.87 -2.04
N SER A 144 40.03 -7.98 -2.18
CA SER A 144 40.32 -9.26 -1.50
C SER A 144 41.22 -10.21 -2.32
N GLY A 145 41.36 -9.97 -3.60
CA GLY A 145 42.08 -10.86 -4.52
C GLY A 145 41.33 -12.16 -4.87
N LEU A 146 40.09 -12.29 -4.43
CA LEU A 146 39.21 -13.41 -4.77
C LEU A 146 38.68 -13.28 -6.20
N ASN A 147 38.39 -14.41 -6.83
CA ASN A 147 37.85 -14.44 -8.19
C ASN A 147 36.67 -15.43 -8.31
N PHE A 148 35.99 -15.44 -9.44
CA PHE A 148 34.86 -16.33 -9.68
C PHE A 148 35.20 -17.82 -9.54
N LYS A 149 36.40 -18.23 -9.89
CA LYS A 149 36.86 -19.62 -9.79
C LYS A 149 36.89 -20.07 -8.32
N ASP A 150 37.36 -19.22 -7.42
CA ASP A 150 37.36 -19.50 -5.97
C ASP A 150 35.95 -19.78 -5.44
N ILE A 151 34.93 -19.08 -5.95
CA ILE A 151 33.53 -19.31 -5.56
C ILE A 151 33.08 -20.72 -5.95
N PHE A 152 33.32 -21.12 -7.21
CA PHE A 152 32.99 -22.46 -7.69
C PHE A 152 33.74 -23.56 -6.92
N GLU A 153 35.03 -23.37 -6.67
CA GLU A 153 35.84 -24.33 -5.94
C GLU A 153 35.35 -24.53 -4.51
N HIS A 154 35.04 -23.45 -3.80
CA HIS A 154 34.48 -23.52 -2.43
C HIS A 154 33.04 -24.10 -2.38
N CYS A 155 32.20 -23.78 -3.35
CA CYS A 155 30.85 -24.35 -3.43
C CYS A 155 30.89 -25.84 -3.78
N ALA A 156 31.71 -26.24 -4.74
CA ALA A 156 31.86 -27.65 -5.13
C ALA A 156 32.50 -28.53 -4.05
N ALA A 157 33.35 -27.94 -3.21
CA ALA A 157 33.98 -28.62 -2.07
C ALA A 157 33.08 -28.62 -0.81
N ASP A 158 31.85 -28.08 -0.88
CA ASP A 158 30.95 -27.84 0.27
C ASP A 158 31.61 -27.04 1.41
N ASP A 159 32.58 -26.19 1.07
CA ASP A 159 33.34 -25.34 2.01
C ASP A 159 32.97 -23.86 1.92
N GLN A 160 31.68 -23.58 1.87
CA GLN A 160 31.17 -22.20 1.82
C GLN A 160 31.45 -21.42 3.11
N LYS A 161 31.71 -22.10 4.23
CA LYS A 161 32.14 -21.47 5.48
C LYS A 161 33.51 -20.77 5.36
N ALA A 162 34.42 -21.34 4.60
CA ALA A 162 35.72 -20.70 4.33
C ALA A 162 35.55 -19.48 3.42
N LEU A 163 34.65 -19.57 2.43
CA LEU A 163 34.31 -18.44 1.58
C LEU A 163 33.67 -17.31 2.40
N ALA A 164 32.75 -17.60 3.33
CA ALA A 164 32.16 -16.63 4.23
C ALA A 164 33.18 -15.91 5.14
N LYS A 165 34.26 -16.57 5.53
CA LYS A 165 35.35 -15.91 6.26
C LYS A 165 36.22 -14.99 5.41
N LYS A 166 36.35 -15.28 4.11
CA LYS A 166 37.13 -14.48 3.18
C LYS A 166 36.33 -13.31 2.60
N ALA A 167 35.04 -13.49 2.43
CA ALA A 167 34.12 -12.54 1.82
C ALA A 167 32.76 -12.53 2.54
N PRO A 168 32.71 -12.06 3.80
CA PRO A 168 31.47 -12.03 4.57
C PRO A 168 30.48 -11.08 3.91
N VAL A 169 29.23 -11.55 3.74
CA VAL A 169 28.16 -10.81 3.02
C VAL A 169 27.92 -9.41 3.60
N HIS A 170 28.03 -9.25 4.92
CA HIS A 170 27.82 -7.97 5.56
C HIS A 170 28.90 -6.92 5.20
N GLU A 171 30.16 -7.31 5.06
CA GLU A 171 31.19 -6.39 4.60
C GLU A 171 30.94 -5.96 3.16
N VAL A 172 30.63 -6.90 2.27
CA VAL A 172 30.35 -6.59 0.86
C VAL A 172 29.15 -5.66 0.71
N LEU A 173 28.07 -5.89 1.46
CA LEU A 173 26.87 -5.06 1.40
C LEU A 173 27.08 -3.67 2.03
N LEU A 174 27.81 -3.59 3.15
CA LEU A 174 28.10 -2.31 3.80
C LEU A 174 29.08 -1.48 2.95
N ASP A 175 30.14 -2.09 2.40
CA ASP A 175 31.06 -1.41 1.48
C ASP A 175 30.26 -0.86 0.26
N MET A 176 29.39 -1.69 -0.35
CA MET A 176 28.53 -1.24 -1.45
C MET A 176 27.62 -0.08 -1.04
N ALA A 177 26.99 -0.15 0.13
CA ALA A 177 26.10 0.91 0.61
C ALA A 177 26.85 2.24 0.83
N VAL A 178 28.02 2.18 1.48
CA VAL A 178 28.84 3.37 1.77
C VAL A 178 29.39 4.03 0.52
N GLU A 179 29.82 3.23 -0.46
CA GLU A 179 30.42 3.74 -1.69
C GLU A 179 29.41 4.27 -2.71
N THR A 180 28.20 3.71 -2.72
CA THR A 180 27.25 3.96 -3.83
C THR A 180 25.94 4.64 -3.42
N LEU A 181 25.47 4.46 -2.19
CA LEU A 181 24.21 5.10 -1.73
C LEU A 181 24.45 6.53 -1.24
N PRO A 182 23.48 7.44 -1.45
CA PRO A 182 23.64 8.82 -1.03
C PRO A 182 23.47 8.98 0.50
N SER A 183 24.21 9.91 1.08
CA SER A 183 23.95 10.38 2.44
C SER A 183 22.68 11.25 2.50
N PRO A 184 22.09 11.48 3.68
CA PRO A 184 20.97 12.42 3.87
C PRO A 184 21.22 13.80 3.25
N LEU A 185 22.44 14.34 3.40
CA LEU A 185 22.85 15.64 2.84
C LEU A 185 22.72 15.71 1.31
N ILE A 186 22.85 14.58 0.63
CA ILE A 186 22.72 14.50 -0.82
C ILE A 186 21.27 14.18 -1.20
N SER A 187 20.67 13.18 -0.58
CA SER A 187 19.36 12.66 -0.95
C SER A 187 18.23 13.67 -0.68
N GLN A 188 18.29 14.41 0.41
CA GLN A 188 17.24 15.35 0.79
C GLN A 188 17.09 16.50 -0.23
N LYS A 189 18.15 16.88 -0.93
CA LYS A 189 18.10 17.92 -1.98
C LYS A 189 17.14 17.61 -3.13
N TYR A 190 16.98 16.34 -3.47
CA TYR A 190 16.07 15.93 -4.55
C TYR A 190 14.83 15.21 -4.02
N ARG A 191 14.83 14.72 -2.78
CA ARG A 191 13.68 14.04 -2.17
C ARG A 191 12.68 15.01 -1.55
N ILE A 192 13.13 16.04 -0.83
CA ILE A 192 12.25 17.00 -0.16
C ILE A 192 11.27 17.65 -1.16
N PRO A 193 11.70 18.15 -2.34
CA PRO A 193 10.75 18.68 -3.33
C PRO A 193 9.71 17.67 -3.85
N ASN A 194 9.94 16.38 -3.64
CA ASN A 194 9.03 15.31 -4.07
C ASN A 194 8.03 14.90 -2.97
N ILE A 195 8.37 15.08 -1.71
CA ILE A 195 7.59 14.56 -0.57
C ILE A 195 7.00 15.66 0.32
N TRP A 196 7.29 16.92 0.03
CA TRP A 196 6.83 18.07 0.80
C TRP A 196 6.39 19.19 -0.15
N GLN A 197 5.20 19.76 0.07
CA GLN A 197 4.57 20.74 -0.82
C GLN A 197 4.75 22.19 -0.35
N GLY A 198 5.44 22.40 0.78
CA GLY A 198 5.72 23.73 1.30
C GLY A 198 6.73 24.50 0.45
N ASP A 199 6.88 25.79 0.74
CA ASP A 199 7.83 26.65 0.05
C ASP A 199 9.27 26.36 0.48
N LEU A 200 10.08 25.85 -0.46
CA LEU A 200 11.48 25.47 -0.25
C LEU A 200 12.38 26.66 0.14
N GLU A 201 11.96 27.91 -0.12
CA GLU A 201 12.73 29.10 0.25
C GLU A 201 12.54 29.53 1.72
N THR A 202 11.60 28.92 2.44
CA THR A 202 11.41 29.13 3.87
C THR A 202 12.57 28.60 4.68
N ALA A 203 12.68 29.04 5.95
CA ALA A 203 13.69 28.51 6.86
C ALA A 203 13.55 26.99 7.08
N GLU A 204 12.32 26.48 7.11
CA GLU A 204 12.04 25.05 7.24
C GLU A 204 12.44 24.28 5.97
N GLY A 205 12.04 24.78 4.78
CA GLY A 205 12.41 24.16 3.50
C GLY A 205 13.92 24.08 3.31
N LYS A 206 14.64 25.16 3.56
CA LYS A 206 16.12 25.20 3.49
C LYS A 206 16.77 24.24 4.47
N ALA A 207 16.31 24.24 5.73
CA ALA A 207 16.83 23.33 6.75
C ALA A 207 16.63 21.85 6.40
N MET A 208 15.48 21.49 5.79
CA MET A 208 15.26 20.12 5.30
C MET A 208 16.14 19.78 4.09
N MET A 209 16.30 20.71 3.15
CA MET A 209 17.16 20.51 1.97
C MET A 209 18.64 20.33 2.34
N GLU A 210 19.09 20.98 3.39
CA GLU A 210 20.47 20.96 3.88
C GLU A 210 20.70 19.94 4.99
N CYS A 211 19.66 19.22 5.42
CA CYS A 211 19.72 18.30 6.56
C CYS A 211 20.30 18.99 7.82
N ASP A 212 19.87 20.23 8.06
CA ASP A 212 20.41 21.09 9.12
C ASP A 212 19.93 20.62 10.51
N ALA A 213 20.88 20.21 11.36
CA ALA A 213 20.61 19.74 12.72
C ALA A 213 20.20 20.87 13.70
N GLU A 214 20.54 22.12 13.42
CA GLU A 214 20.21 23.29 14.25
C GLU A 214 18.96 24.03 13.73
N GLY A 215 18.43 23.64 12.60
CA GLY A 215 17.25 24.23 11.97
C GLY A 215 15.92 23.89 12.68
N PRO A 216 14.79 24.37 12.16
CA PRO A 216 13.46 23.97 12.60
C PRO A 216 13.29 22.45 12.57
N LEU A 217 12.63 21.88 13.61
CA LEU A 217 12.36 20.44 13.68
C LEU A 217 11.29 20.05 12.67
N SER A 218 11.63 19.11 11.80
CA SER A 218 10.69 18.45 10.90
C SER A 218 10.94 16.94 10.97
N LEU A 219 10.02 16.20 11.58
CA LEU A 219 10.08 14.76 11.78
C LEU A 219 8.84 14.13 11.16
N MET A 220 9.00 13.10 10.34
CA MET A 220 7.89 12.32 9.80
C MET A 220 7.83 10.95 10.45
N ILE A 221 6.68 10.60 11.02
CA ILE A 221 6.46 9.26 11.59
C ILE A 221 6.19 8.28 10.44
N THR A 222 6.94 7.18 10.43
CA THR A 222 6.81 6.14 9.41
C THR A 222 6.22 4.85 9.97
N LYS A 223 6.38 4.60 11.27
CA LYS A 223 5.86 3.39 11.93
C LYS A 223 5.46 3.68 13.38
N ILE A 224 4.37 3.04 13.82
CA ILE A 224 4.02 2.95 15.25
C ILE A 224 4.30 1.53 15.69
N TRP A 225 5.03 1.38 16.78
CA TRP A 225 5.31 0.10 17.41
C TRP A 225 4.66 0.04 18.79
N MET A 226 4.01 -1.09 19.08
CA MET A 226 3.42 -1.33 20.40
C MET A 226 4.43 -2.05 21.28
N ASP A 227 5.03 -1.32 22.22
CA ASP A 227 5.96 -1.88 23.21
C ASP A 227 5.18 -2.31 24.45
N PRO A 228 5.37 -3.55 24.98
CA PRO A 228 4.63 -4.04 26.15
C PRO A 228 4.78 -3.17 27.40
N HIS A 229 5.90 -2.45 27.53
CA HIS A 229 6.25 -1.66 28.72
C HIS A 229 6.09 -0.14 28.51
N ALA A 230 6.36 0.35 27.31
CA ALA A 230 6.34 1.78 27.01
C ALA A 230 5.04 2.22 26.30
N GLY A 231 4.19 1.27 25.87
CA GLY A 231 3.00 1.56 25.09
C GLY A 231 3.35 1.92 23.64
N GLU A 232 2.74 2.98 23.11
CA GLU A 232 2.97 3.43 21.73
C GLU A 232 4.36 4.08 21.58
N VAL A 233 5.18 3.52 20.71
CA VAL A 233 6.47 4.05 20.27
C VAL A 233 6.34 4.51 18.82
N ALA A 234 6.44 5.80 18.59
CA ALA A 234 6.43 6.37 17.24
C ALA A 234 7.86 6.40 16.69
N VAL A 235 8.08 5.74 15.55
CA VAL A 235 9.36 5.70 14.85
C VAL A 235 9.26 6.53 13.59
N GLY A 236 10.22 7.43 13.37
CA GLY A 236 10.20 8.33 12.23
C GLY A 236 11.55 8.90 11.88
N ARG A 237 11.64 9.49 10.68
CA ARG A 237 12.84 10.16 10.20
C ARG A 237 12.84 11.63 10.57
N VAL A 238 13.94 12.11 11.14
CA VAL A 238 14.22 13.52 11.36
C VAL A 238 14.83 14.10 10.07
N TYR A 239 14.11 15.00 9.41
CA TYR A 239 14.58 15.64 8.17
C TYR A 239 15.36 16.92 8.43
N SER A 240 14.98 17.69 9.47
CA SER A 240 15.71 18.89 9.92
C SER A 240 15.58 19.05 11.43
N GLY A 241 16.49 19.79 12.02
CA GLY A 241 16.53 20.03 13.47
C GLY A 241 16.98 18.81 14.27
N GLN A 242 16.62 18.81 15.53
CA GLN A 242 16.86 17.69 16.45
C GLN A 242 15.68 17.54 17.40
N ILE A 243 15.40 16.31 17.80
CA ILE A 243 14.38 16.00 18.80
C ILE A 243 15.03 15.68 20.15
N LYS A 244 14.49 16.23 21.24
CA LYS A 244 15.03 16.08 22.61
C LYS A 244 13.97 15.54 23.56
N HIS A 245 14.44 14.86 24.61
CA HIS A 245 13.60 14.43 25.71
C HIS A 245 12.95 15.64 26.40
N GLY A 246 11.68 15.52 26.75
CA GLY A 246 10.94 16.50 27.53
C GLY A 246 10.36 17.68 26.73
N GLU A 247 10.64 17.80 25.44
CA GLU A 247 10.05 18.83 24.57
C GLU A 247 8.55 18.64 24.38
N SER A 248 7.83 19.76 24.20
CA SER A 248 6.43 19.76 23.79
C SER A 248 6.35 19.98 22.28
N LEU A 249 5.78 19.04 21.56
CA LEU A 249 5.70 19.02 20.09
C LEU A 249 4.27 18.88 19.61
N TRP A 250 4.04 19.32 18.39
CA TRP A 250 2.78 19.18 17.68
C TRP A 250 2.87 18.02 16.69
N ALA A 251 1.95 17.07 16.80
CA ALA A 251 1.58 16.26 15.65
C ALA A 251 0.64 17.13 14.79
N ILE A 252 1.04 17.46 13.58
CA ILE A 252 0.31 18.41 12.75
C ILE A 252 -1.13 17.90 12.51
N GLY A 253 -2.10 18.78 12.75
CA GLY A 253 -3.52 18.43 12.77
C GLY A 253 -4.09 18.04 14.15
N ALA A 254 -3.25 17.86 15.16
CA ALA A 254 -3.70 17.57 16.53
C ALA A 254 -4.21 18.83 17.26
N ALA A 255 -5.15 18.63 18.19
CA ALA A 255 -5.77 19.73 18.95
C ALA A 255 -4.83 20.38 19.98
N LYS A 256 -3.75 19.70 20.39
CA LYS A 256 -2.83 20.17 21.44
C LYS A 256 -1.41 19.63 21.21
N ALA A 257 -0.42 20.37 21.72
CA ALA A 257 0.95 19.86 21.81
C ALA A 257 1.04 18.72 22.85
N GLU A 258 1.90 17.76 22.59
CA GLU A 258 2.15 16.62 23.47
C GLU A 258 3.64 16.57 23.87
N ARG A 259 3.92 16.04 25.05
CA ARG A 259 5.28 16.03 25.59
C ARG A 259 5.99 14.73 25.26
N VAL A 260 7.17 14.82 24.65
CA VAL A 260 8.08 13.71 24.41
C VAL A 260 8.58 13.16 25.74
N GLN A 261 8.23 11.91 26.05
CA GLN A 261 8.64 11.25 27.30
C GLN A 261 10.00 10.57 27.18
N GLN A 262 10.31 9.98 26.04
CA GLN A 262 11.59 9.35 25.76
C GLN A 262 11.97 9.56 24.30
N VAL A 263 13.28 9.68 24.07
CA VAL A 263 13.90 9.67 22.74
C VAL A 263 14.91 8.53 22.72
N ALA A 264 14.87 7.72 21.67
CA ALA A 264 15.73 6.55 21.53
C ALA A 264 16.11 6.30 20.06
N MET A 265 17.13 5.50 19.87
CA MET A 265 17.46 4.86 18.60
C MET A 265 17.10 3.37 18.68
N MET A 266 16.64 2.80 17.57
CA MET A 266 16.35 1.38 17.47
C MET A 266 17.61 0.61 17.03
N VAL A 267 17.96 -0.45 17.76
CA VAL A 267 19.06 -1.36 17.43
C VAL A 267 18.51 -2.79 17.48
N GLY A 268 18.13 -3.32 16.33
CA GLY A 268 17.33 -4.55 16.24
C GLY A 268 15.97 -4.37 16.95
N GLY A 269 15.68 -5.26 17.89
CA GLY A 269 14.50 -5.17 18.76
C GLY A 269 14.65 -4.25 19.96
N ASP A 270 15.87 -3.80 20.26
CA ASP A 270 16.18 -3.02 21.46
C ASP A 270 16.05 -1.53 21.20
N ARG A 271 15.59 -0.80 22.22
CA ARG A 271 15.43 0.64 22.21
C ARG A 271 16.48 1.28 23.11
N ILE A 272 17.50 1.89 22.49
CA ILE A 272 18.57 2.57 23.20
C ILE A 272 18.19 4.03 23.41
N GLN A 273 17.97 4.42 24.67
CA GLN A 273 17.67 5.81 25.02
C GLN A 273 18.86 6.72 24.77
N VAL A 274 18.57 7.86 24.15
CA VAL A 274 19.57 8.91 23.86
C VAL A 274 18.99 10.28 24.25
N PRO A 275 19.84 11.26 24.58
CA PRO A 275 19.35 12.60 24.96
C PRO A 275 18.68 13.34 23.81
N SER A 276 19.15 13.12 22.60
CA SER A 276 18.58 13.71 21.36
C SER A 276 18.90 12.88 20.13
N VAL A 277 18.11 13.07 19.08
CA VAL A 277 18.35 12.54 17.72
C VAL A 277 18.28 13.69 16.73
N THR A 278 19.33 13.83 15.91
CA THR A 278 19.49 14.92 14.94
C THR A 278 18.98 14.54 13.54
N ALA A 279 18.85 15.55 12.68
CA ALA A 279 18.52 15.40 11.27
C ALA A 279 19.34 14.31 10.57
N GLY A 280 18.73 13.63 9.60
CA GLY A 280 19.29 12.50 8.86
C GLY A 280 19.13 11.14 9.55
N ASN A 281 18.76 11.10 10.83
CA ASN A 281 18.59 9.86 11.60
C ASN A 281 17.12 9.45 11.77
N ILE A 282 16.93 8.23 12.27
CA ILE A 282 15.62 7.68 12.63
C ILE A 282 15.48 7.73 14.14
N ALA A 283 14.46 8.41 14.62
CA ALA A 283 14.15 8.55 16.04
C ALA A 283 12.98 7.64 16.44
N ALA A 284 13.09 7.03 17.60
CA ALA A 284 11.98 6.37 18.29
C ALA A 284 11.56 7.26 19.49
N ILE A 285 10.29 7.66 19.52
CA ILE A 285 9.78 8.59 20.53
C ILE A 285 8.55 8.02 21.22
N THR A 286 8.38 8.34 22.50
CA THR A 286 7.17 8.01 23.26
C THR A 286 6.54 9.28 23.82
N GLY A 287 5.24 9.22 24.15
CA GLY A 287 4.49 10.33 24.75
C GLY A 287 3.61 11.10 23.75
N ILE A 288 3.78 10.91 22.46
CA ILE A 288 2.96 11.56 21.42
C ILE A 288 1.84 10.60 21.00
N ARG A 289 0.69 10.66 21.66
CA ARG A 289 -0.46 9.76 21.42
C ARG A 289 -1.18 10.04 20.10
N SER A 290 -1.10 11.27 19.61
CA SER A 290 -1.66 11.67 18.30
C SER A 290 -0.77 11.29 17.13
N ALA A 291 0.41 10.69 17.37
CA ALA A 291 1.27 10.19 16.31
C ALA A 291 0.59 9.02 15.55
N ALA A 292 0.69 9.06 14.24
CA ALA A 292 0.31 7.97 13.34
C ALA A 292 1.29 7.93 12.15
N ALA A 293 1.34 6.83 11.43
CA ALA A 293 2.18 6.75 10.24
C ALA A 293 1.78 7.83 9.21
N GLY A 294 2.76 8.56 8.69
CA GLY A 294 2.56 9.68 7.77
C GLY A 294 2.37 11.05 8.45
N VAL A 295 2.22 11.09 9.78
CA VAL A 295 2.05 12.37 10.51
C VAL A 295 3.39 13.08 10.65
N THR A 296 3.36 14.39 10.42
CA THR A 296 4.50 15.29 10.65
C THR A 296 4.51 15.78 12.09
N ILE A 297 5.67 15.74 12.73
CA ILE A 297 5.91 16.28 14.07
C ILE A 297 6.80 17.52 13.96
N SER A 298 6.37 18.63 14.54
CA SER A 298 7.10 19.89 14.55
C SER A 298 6.96 20.62 15.89
N ARG A 299 7.80 21.64 16.11
CA ARG A 299 7.61 22.60 17.20
C ARG A 299 6.53 23.64 16.89
N ASP A 300 6.32 23.90 15.60
CA ASP A 300 5.29 24.83 15.14
C ASP A 300 4.00 24.06 14.77
N LYS A 301 2.87 24.52 15.31
CA LYS A 301 1.55 23.96 15.02
C LYS A 301 1.07 24.18 13.57
N ASP A 302 1.58 25.26 12.97
CA ASP A 302 1.21 25.70 11.63
C ASP A 302 2.25 25.26 10.57
N ALA A 303 3.20 24.38 10.92
CA ALA A 303 4.15 23.80 9.99
C ALA A 303 3.45 23.04 8.86
N GLU A 304 3.99 23.15 7.65
CA GLU A 304 3.45 22.42 6.49
C GLU A 304 3.74 20.92 6.62
N PRO A 305 2.73 20.05 6.54
CA PRO A 305 2.94 18.61 6.66
C PRO A 305 3.62 18.01 5.43
N PHE A 306 4.31 16.90 5.62
CA PHE A 306 4.70 16.03 4.51
C PHE A 306 3.46 15.46 3.82
N GLU A 307 3.61 15.12 2.53
CA GLU A 307 2.57 14.37 1.83
C GLU A 307 2.24 13.06 2.55
N ALA A 308 0.95 12.77 2.63
CA ALA A 308 0.50 11.52 3.24
C ALA A 308 1.12 10.30 2.54
N ILE A 309 1.54 9.32 3.32
CA ILE A 309 1.97 8.02 2.78
C ILE A 309 0.70 7.28 2.35
N ARG A 310 0.46 7.23 1.03
CA ARG A 310 -0.70 6.54 0.47
C ARG A 310 -0.32 5.09 0.17
N HIS A 311 -1.05 4.17 0.76
CA HIS A 311 -1.02 2.77 0.35
C HIS A 311 -2.18 2.51 -0.61
N TYR A 312 -1.88 2.03 -1.81
CA TYR A 312 -2.87 1.91 -2.89
C TYR A 312 -3.64 0.59 -2.92
N SER A 313 -3.39 -0.29 -1.96
CA SER A 313 -4.09 -1.58 -1.88
C SER A 313 -5.20 -1.53 -0.85
N GLU A 314 -6.42 -1.83 -1.27
CA GLU A 314 -7.56 -1.98 -0.37
C GLU A 314 -7.57 -3.38 0.25
N PRO A 315 -7.98 -3.54 1.53
CA PRO A 315 -8.22 -4.85 2.11
C PRO A 315 -9.23 -5.66 1.31
N VAL A 316 -8.94 -6.93 1.10
CA VAL A 316 -9.78 -7.82 0.27
C VAL A 316 -10.34 -9.02 1.03
N VAL A 317 -9.83 -9.28 2.24
CA VAL A 317 -10.29 -10.37 3.12
C VAL A 317 -10.64 -9.80 4.48
N THR A 318 -11.73 -10.27 5.06
CA THR A 318 -12.19 -9.87 6.40
C THR A 318 -12.46 -11.11 7.26
N VAL A 319 -12.09 -11.05 8.52
CA VAL A 319 -12.48 -12.03 9.55
C VAL A 319 -13.20 -11.33 10.69
N ALA A 320 -14.15 -12.00 11.31
CA ALA A 320 -14.71 -11.56 12.57
C ALA A 320 -13.92 -12.17 13.73
N LEU A 321 -13.61 -11.35 14.72
CA LEU A 321 -12.86 -11.71 15.91
C LEU A 321 -13.69 -11.45 17.16
N GLU A 322 -13.71 -12.41 18.08
CA GLU A 322 -14.31 -12.26 19.41
C GLU A 322 -13.30 -12.71 20.48
N PRO A 323 -13.16 -11.99 21.60
CA PRO A 323 -12.34 -12.46 22.69
C PRO A 323 -12.98 -13.69 23.35
N LYS A 324 -12.22 -14.75 23.60
CA LYS A 324 -12.72 -15.98 24.26
C LYS A 324 -13.27 -15.70 25.67
N ALA A 325 -12.80 -14.65 26.32
CA ALA A 325 -13.26 -14.25 27.64
C ALA A 325 -13.74 -12.79 27.62
N MET A 326 -15.00 -12.53 27.95
CA MET A 326 -15.58 -11.17 27.96
C MET A 326 -14.84 -10.18 28.86
N LYS A 327 -14.17 -10.65 29.92
CA LYS A 327 -13.31 -9.79 30.76
C LYS A 327 -12.15 -9.14 29.99
N ASP A 328 -11.72 -9.73 28.88
CA ASP A 328 -10.62 -9.25 28.06
C ASP A 328 -11.08 -8.24 26.98
N LEU A 329 -12.39 -8.01 26.85
CA LEU A 329 -12.98 -7.13 25.83
C LEU A 329 -12.35 -5.71 25.79
N PRO A 330 -12.16 -4.99 26.91
CA PRO A 330 -11.50 -3.67 26.86
C PRO A 330 -10.07 -3.75 26.32
N LYS A 331 -9.30 -4.73 26.80
CA LYS A 331 -7.91 -4.95 26.33
C LYS A 331 -7.87 -5.36 24.85
N PHE A 332 -8.83 -6.16 24.41
CA PHE A 332 -9.01 -6.57 23.01
C PHE A 332 -9.26 -5.39 22.08
N ILE A 333 -10.20 -4.49 22.45
CA ILE A 333 -10.50 -3.29 21.64
C ILE A 333 -9.27 -2.38 21.55
N ASP A 334 -8.56 -2.16 22.66
CA ASP A 334 -7.36 -1.33 22.67
C ASP A 334 -6.22 -1.95 21.86
N ALA A 335 -6.02 -3.26 21.94
CA ALA A 335 -5.04 -3.98 21.15
C ALA A 335 -5.34 -3.90 19.65
N LEU A 336 -6.59 -4.09 19.23
CA LEU A 336 -7.00 -3.95 17.83
C LEU A 336 -6.79 -2.54 17.29
N ARG A 337 -7.10 -1.52 18.08
CA ARG A 337 -6.81 -0.12 17.72
C ARG A 337 -5.31 0.12 17.56
N GLY A 338 -4.50 -0.45 18.45
CA GLY A 338 -3.06 -0.40 18.36
C GLY A 338 -2.52 -1.06 17.10
N LEU A 339 -3.04 -2.25 16.74
CA LEU A 339 -2.68 -2.96 15.51
C LEU A 339 -3.05 -2.16 14.26
N ALA A 340 -4.29 -1.62 14.18
CA ALA A 340 -4.72 -0.78 13.07
C ALA A 340 -3.89 0.52 12.96
N LYS A 341 -3.41 1.06 14.07
CA LYS A 341 -2.53 2.23 14.09
C LYS A 341 -1.09 1.89 13.64
N SER A 342 -0.63 0.68 13.96
CA SER A 342 0.69 0.19 13.56
C SER A 342 0.75 -0.27 12.10
N ASP A 343 -0.37 -0.75 11.56
CA ASP A 343 -0.47 -1.26 10.19
C ASP A 343 -1.60 -0.57 9.41
N ALA A 344 -1.23 0.31 8.48
CA ALA A 344 -2.18 1.05 7.65
C ALA A 344 -2.96 0.18 6.64
N SER A 345 -2.51 -1.06 6.41
CA SER A 345 -3.18 -2.03 5.54
C SER A 345 -4.33 -2.76 6.26
N LEU A 346 -4.41 -2.64 7.60
CA LEU A 346 -5.48 -3.21 8.40
C LEU A 346 -6.62 -2.20 8.59
N GLN A 347 -7.84 -2.66 8.42
CA GLN A 347 -9.04 -1.93 8.82
C GLN A 347 -9.75 -2.68 9.93
N VAL A 348 -10.06 -1.98 11.01
CA VAL A 348 -10.73 -2.54 12.17
C VAL A 348 -12.05 -1.78 12.39
N SER A 349 -13.15 -2.51 12.47
CA SER A 349 -14.42 -2.00 12.95
C SER A 349 -14.88 -2.85 14.14
N THR A 350 -15.31 -2.20 15.23
CA THR A 350 -15.71 -2.89 16.44
C THR A 350 -17.18 -2.61 16.76
N ASN A 351 -17.92 -3.66 17.08
CA ASN A 351 -19.25 -3.54 17.68
C ASN A 351 -19.12 -3.64 19.21
N ALA A 352 -19.26 -2.51 19.89
CA ALA A 352 -19.09 -2.45 21.34
C ALA A 352 -20.22 -3.20 22.11
N GLU A 353 -21.37 -3.44 21.47
CA GLU A 353 -22.50 -4.13 22.09
C GLU A 353 -22.34 -5.64 22.07
N THR A 354 -21.88 -6.19 20.94
CA THR A 354 -21.68 -7.65 20.78
C THR A 354 -20.29 -8.10 21.19
N GLY A 355 -19.31 -7.20 21.28
CA GLY A 355 -17.92 -7.52 21.53
C GLY A 355 -17.19 -8.10 20.31
N GLU A 356 -17.84 -8.13 19.15
CA GLU A 356 -17.31 -8.59 17.88
C GLU A 356 -16.55 -7.48 17.18
N ALA A 357 -15.41 -7.83 16.59
CA ALA A 357 -14.64 -6.94 15.74
C ALA A 357 -14.46 -7.54 14.35
N LEU A 358 -14.64 -6.73 13.32
CA LEU A 358 -14.28 -7.09 11.96
C LEU A 358 -12.88 -6.58 11.66
N LEU A 359 -11.99 -7.49 11.29
CA LEU A 359 -10.62 -7.23 10.89
C LEU A 359 -10.46 -7.50 9.40
N ALA A 360 -10.23 -6.46 8.61
CA ALA A 360 -9.99 -6.56 7.18
C ALA A 360 -8.51 -6.35 6.84
N GLY A 361 -7.97 -7.17 5.96
CA GLY A 361 -6.55 -7.17 5.56
C GLY A 361 -6.34 -7.55 4.11
N MET A 362 -5.08 -7.59 3.71
CA MET A 362 -4.65 -7.77 2.32
C MET A 362 -4.77 -9.23 1.83
N GLY A 363 -4.74 -10.20 2.74
CA GLY A 363 -4.81 -11.62 2.44
C GLY A 363 -4.92 -12.47 3.69
N GLU A 364 -5.04 -13.78 3.50
CA GLU A 364 -5.17 -14.77 4.58
C GLU A 364 -3.97 -14.72 5.54
N LEU A 365 -2.75 -14.75 5.00
CA LEU A 365 -1.51 -14.70 5.80
C LEU A 365 -1.40 -13.42 6.63
N HIS A 366 -1.83 -12.29 6.08
CA HIS A 366 -1.83 -11.02 6.80
C HIS A 366 -2.71 -11.07 8.05
N LEU A 367 -3.90 -11.65 7.90
CA LEU A 367 -4.85 -11.81 9.01
C LEU A 367 -4.37 -12.84 10.03
N GLU A 368 -3.80 -13.98 9.59
CA GLU A 368 -3.22 -14.98 10.47
C GLU A 368 -2.08 -14.41 11.33
N ILE A 369 -1.16 -13.65 10.74
CA ILE A 369 -0.07 -13.00 11.48
C ILE A 369 -0.63 -11.94 12.44
N THR A 370 -1.67 -11.20 12.05
CA THR A 370 -2.30 -10.22 12.93
C THR A 370 -2.96 -10.89 14.14
N VAL A 371 -3.65 -12.01 13.92
CA VAL A 371 -4.23 -12.84 15.01
C VAL A 371 -3.14 -13.41 15.90
N TYR A 372 -2.06 -13.93 15.31
CA TYR A 372 -0.91 -14.44 16.06
C TYR A 372 -0.30 -13.35 16.97
N ARG A 373 -0.11 -12.14 16.46
CA ARG A 373 0.37 -11.00 17.28
C ARG A 373 -0.57 -10.68 18.42
N LEU A 374 -1.88 -10.70 18.17
CA LEU A 374 -2.89 -10.47 19.19
C LEU A 374 -2.83 -11.52 20.31
N GLU A 375 -2.66 -12.79 19.94
CA GLU A 375 -2.61 -13.90 20.88
C GLU A 375 -1.27 -14.00 21.63
N GLU A 376 -0.15 -13.95 20.93
CA GLU A 376 1.17 -14.20 21.52
C GLU A 376 1.82 -12.94 22.09
N GLU A 377 1.70 -11.78 21.42
CA GLU A 377 2.32 -10.56 21.92
C GLU A 377 1.44 -9.83 22.95
N GLN A 378 0.10 -9.85 22.75
CA GLN A 378 -0.85 -9.15 23.62
C GLN A 378 -1.50 -10.08 24.65
N GLY A 379 -1.35 -11.40 24.51
CA GLY A 379 -1.88 -12.43 25.41
C GLY A 379 -3.42 -12.50 25.41
N ILE A 380 -4.08 -12.15 24.30
CA ILE A 380 -5.54 -12.12 24.16
C ILE A 380 -5.97 -13.27 23.26
N LYS A 381 -6.61 -14.29 23.83
CA LYS A 381 -7.13 -15.42 23.05
C LYS A 381 -8.45 -15.03 22.38
N VAL A 382 -8.56 -15.33 21.07
CA VAL A 382 -9.73 -14.96 20.26
C VAL A 382 -10.35 -16.18 19.58
N ASN A 383 -11.63 -16.07 19.24
CA ASN A 383 -12.30 -16.90 18.25
C ASN A 383 -12.24 -16.14 16.91
N VAL A 384 -11.90 -16.86 15.86
CA VAL A 384 -11.78 -16.29 14.50
C VAL A 384 -12.84 -16.96 13.62
N SER A 385 -13.62 -16.15 12.88
CA SER A 385 -14.57 -16.67 11.88
C SER A 385 -13.85 -17.15 10.62
N GLU A 386 -14.58 -17.84 9.76
CA GLU A 386 -14.11 -18.09 8.40
C GLU A 386 -13.85 -16.76 7.67
N PRO A 387 -12.82 -16.70 6.80
CA PRO A 387 -12.51 -15.50 6.03
C PRO A 387 -13.67 -15.11 5.09
N ILE A 388 -13.93 -13.83 5.00
CA ILE A 388 -14.99 -13.25 4.18
C ILE A 388 -14.34 -12.36 3.12
N VAL A 389 -14.66 -12.60 1.86
CA VAL A 389 -14.22 -11.77 0.74
C VAL A 389 -15.01 -10.47 0.70
N VAL A 390 -14.33 -9.36 0.45
CA VAL A 390 -14.95 -8.04 0.30
C VAL A 390 -15.24 -7.78 -1.16
N TYR A 391 -16.52 -7.75 -1.51
CA TYR A 391 -16.98 -7.45 -2.85
C TYR A 391 -17.17 -5.93 -3.07
N ARG A 392 -17.40 -5.54 -4.33
CA ARG A 392 -17.78 -4.18 -4.71
C ARG A 392 -19.03 -4.22 -5.59
N GLU A 393 -19.90 -3.22 -5.44
CA GLU A 393 -21.00 -3.03 -6.36
C GLU A 393 -20.58 -2.07 -7.47
N SER A 394 -21.01 -2.33 -8.70
CA SER A 394 -20.82 -1.44 -9.84
C SER A 394 -22.00 -1.57 -10.81
N ILE A 395 -21.90 -0.97 -11.97
CA ILE A 395 -22.95 -1.02 -13.01
C ILE A 395 -22.34 -1.39 -14.36
N GLU A 396 -23.09 -2.15 -15.16
CA GLU A 396 -22.71 -2.52 -16.52
C GLU A 396 -23.09 -1.45 -17.55
N SER A 397 -24.19 -0.75 -17.32
CA SER A 397 -24.72 0.24 -18.25
C SER A 397 -25.03 1.57 -17.55
N ASN A 398 -25.31 2.60 -18.34
CA ASN A 398 -25.78 3.88 -17.80
C ASN A 398 -27.31 4.01 -17.94
N ASN A 399 -27.90 4.93 -17.16
CA ASN A 399 -29.32 5.31 -17.29
C ASN A 399 -29.48 6.74 -17.83
N LYS A 400 -28.59 7.17 -18.71
CA LYS A 400 -28.59 8.51 -19.31
C LYS A 400 -29.92 8.80 -20.01
N GLY A 401 -30.50 9.97 -19.71
CA GLY A 401 -31.83 10.35 -20.19
C GLY A 401 -33.01 9.72 -19.44
N GLN A 402 -32.75 8.86 -18.43
CA GLN A 402 -33.74 8.20 -17.60
C GLN A 402 -33.39 8.38 -16.11
N ALA A 403 -33.19 9.63 -15.70
CA ALA A 403 -32.81 9.95 -14.33
C ALA A 403 -33.81 9.36 -13.32
N PHE A 404 -33.28 8.88 -12.21
CA PHE A 404 -34.11 8.35 -11.12
C PHE A 404 -34.49 9.48 -10.16
N GLU A 405 -35.79 9.55 -9.81
CA GLU A 405 -36.33 10.54 -8.87
C GLU A 405 -36.25 10.05 -7.43
N GLY A 406 -35.51 10.74 -6.59
CA GLY A 406 -35.55 10.54 -5.14
C GLY A 406 -36.33 11.67 -4.47
N LYS A 407 -37.29 11.29 -3.63
CA LYS A 407 -38.16 12.22 -2.92
C LYS A 407 -37.75 12.33 -1.45
N SER A 408 -37.83 13.54 -0.90
CA SER A 408 -37.66 13.72 0.54
C SER A 408 -38.83 13.13 1.32
N PRO A 409 -38.63 12.68 2.58
CA PRO A 409 -39.72 12.15 3.42
C PRO A 409 -40.95 13.06 3.52
N ASN A 410 -40.74 14.37 3.52
CA ASN A 410 -41.83 15.38 3.49
C ASN A 410 -42.41 15.61 2.08
N ARG A 411 -41.86 14.97 1.02
CA ARG A 411 -42.25 15.07 -0.38
C ARG A 411 -42.10 16.45 -1.02
N HIS A 412 -41.47 17.41 -0.34
CA HIS A 412 -41.28 18.78 -0.84
C HIS A 412 -40.05 18.93 -1.73
N ASN A 413 -39.05 18.06 -1.59
CA ASN A 413 -37.85 18.10 -2.37
C ASN A 413 -37.72 16.84 -3.25
N ARG A 414 -37.16 17.02 -4.43
CA ARG A 414 -36.89 15.93 -5.38
C ARG A 414 -35.53 16.12 -6.00
N PHE A 415 -34.78 15.05 -6.16
CA PHE A 415 -33.48 15.02 -6.80
C PHE A 415 -33.52 13.98 -7.92
N TYR A 416 -32.96 14.33 -9.06
CA TYR A 416 -32.94 13.49 -10.25
C TYR A 416 -31.48 13.14 -10.57
N ILE A 417 -31.15 11.85 -10.47
CA ILE A 417 -29.79 11.36 -10.62
C ILE A 417 -29.71 10.34 -11.75
N GLU A 418 -28.64 10.49 -12.53
CA GLU A 418 -28.18 9.52 -13.51
C GLU A 418 -26.86 8.91 -13.01
N ALA A 419 -26.65 7.64 -13.32
CA ALA A 419 -25.41 6.91 -13.04
C ALA A 419 -24.79 6.39 -14.33
N GLU A 420 -23.48 6.48 -14.44
CA GLU A 420 -22.74 5.91 -15.55
C GLU A 420 -21.40 5.31 -15.06
N PRO A 421 -20.93 4.20 -15.67
CA PRO A 421 -19.66 3.61 -15.31
C PRO A 421 -18.52 4.50 -15.78
N LEU A 422 -17.49 4.63 -14.96
CA LEU A 422 -16.25 5.31 -15.31
C LEU A 422 -15.32 4.40 -16.13
N PRO A 423 -14.56 4.93 -17.09
CA PRO A 423 -13.51 4.18 -17.79
C PRO A 423 -12.49 3.59 -16.79
N LEU A 424 -11.97 2.41 -17.09
CA LEU A 424 -11.02 1.70 -16.22
C LEU A 424 -9.77 2.53 -15.90
N GLU A 425 -9.27 3.27 -16.87
CA GLU A 425 -8.12 4.17 -16.71
C GLU A 425 -8.39 5.26 -15.67
N VAL A 426 -9.61 5.82 -15.67
CA VAL A 426 -10.05 6.80 -14.66
C VAL A 426 -10.17 6.18 -13.29
N VAL A 427 -10.75 4.96 -13.21
CA VAL A 427 -10.87 4.23 -11.94
C VAL A 427 -9.49 3.94 -11.35
N GLN A 428 -8.53 3.59 -12.19
CA GLN A 428 -7.15 3.34 -11.78
C GLN A 428 -6.48 4.62 -11.29
N ALA A 429 -6.59 5.73 -12.02
CA ALA A 429 -6.03 7.04 -11.63
C ALA A 429 -6.66 7.57 -10.32
N LEU A 430 -7.97 7.36 -10.11
CA LEU A 430 -8.65 7.66 -8.84
C LEU A 430 -8.10 6.80 -7.70
N ARG A 431 -7.90 5.50 -7.92
CA ARG A 431 -7.31 4.57 -6.95
C ARG A 431 -5.88 4.95 -6.61
N GLU A 432 -5.09 5.38 -7.58
CA GLU A 432 -3.72 5.86 -7.38
C GLU A 432 -3.66 7.25 -6.71
N GLY A 433 -4.83 7.86 -6.47
CA GLY A 433 -4.96 9.10 -5.72
C GLY A 433 -4.58 10.36 -6.48
N GLU A 434 -4.52 10.30 -7.82
CA GLU A 434 -4.13 11.45 -8.65
C GLU A 434 -5.07 12.66 -8.53
N PHE A 435 -6.35 12.41 -8.19
CA PHE A 435 -7.38 13.45 -8.08
C PHE A 435 -7.66 13.91 -6.64
N GLY A 436 -7.07 13.27 -5.63
CA GLY A 436 -7.45 13.46 -4.24
C GLY A 436 -8.79 12.79 -3.90
N ASP A 437 -9.24 12.92 -2.65
CA ASP A 437 -10.48 12.36 -2.15
C ASP A 437 -11.24 13.41 -1.32
N GLY A 438 -12.58 13.36 -1.30
CA GLY A 438 -13.44 14.25 -0.55
C GLY A 438 -14.15 15.33 -1.37
N THR A 439 -14.61 16.39 -0.70
CA THR A 439 -15.32 17.51 -1.31
C THR A 439 -14.38 18.37 -2.15
N VAL A 440 -14.71 18.56 -3.43
CA VAL A 440 -13.93 19.42 -4.34
C VAL A 440 -14.39 20.88 -4.17
N ARG A 441 -13.50 21.78 -3.76
CA ARG A 441 -13.82 23.19 -3.60
C ARG A 441 -14.06 23.85 -4.98
N ASN A 442 -14.95 24.83 -5.05
CA ASN A 442 -15.27 25.50 -6.33
C ASN A 442 -14.05 26.08 -7.05
N LYS A 443 -13.04 26.57 -6.30
CA LYS A 443 -11.80 27.11 -6.87
C LYS A 443 -10.94 26.03 -7.53
N ASP A 444 -11.00 24.79 -7.03
CA ASP A 444 -10.17 23.66 -7.45
C ASP A 444 -10.86 22.83 -8.55
N ALA A 445 -12.19 22.96 -8.69
CA ALA A 445 -13.01 22.18 -9.62
C ALA A 445 -12.56 22.30 -11.09
N LYS A 446 -12.04 23.48 -11.48
CA LYS A 446 -11.51 23.70 -12.83
C LYS A 446 -10.27 22.84 -13.09
N GLY A 447 -9.30 22.84 -12.16
CA GLY A 447 -8.08 22.06 -12.30
C GLY A 447 -8.34 20.55 -12.27
N VAL A 448 -9.20 20.11 -11.34
CA VAL A 448 -9.63 18.69 -11.26
C VAL A 448 -10.34 18.27 -12.54
N GLY A 449 -11.28 19.11 -13.06
CA GLY A 449 -11.99 18.81 -14.30
C GLY A 449 -11.09 18.78 -15.54
N ASP A 450 -10.06 19.60 -15.59
CA ASP A 450 -9.08 19.60 -16.68
C ASP A 450 -8.24 18.31 -16.68
N LYS A 451 -7.86 17.80 -15.50
CA LYS A 451 -7.20 16.49 -15.37
C LYS A 451 -8.09 15.32 -15.84
N PHE A 452 -9.37 15.30 -15.45
CA PHE A 452 -10.29 14.27 -15.95
C PHE A 452 -10.46 14.30 -17.47
N ALA A 453 -10.34 15.46 -18.09
CA ALA A 453 -10.40 15.58 -19.55
C ALA A 453 -9.21 14.93 -20.26
N GLU A 454 -8.05 14.80 -19.60
CA GLU A 454 -6.89 14.06 -20.13
C GLU A 454 -7.19 12.56 -20.28
N TYR A 455 -8.11 12.05 -19.48
CA TYR A 455 -8.64 10.68 -19.56
C TYR A 455 -9.89 10.53 -20.45
N GLY A 456 -10.19 11.55 -21.28
CA GLY A 456 -11.28 11.51 -22.26
C GLY A 456 -12.67 11.83 -21.73
N LEU A 457 -12.84 12.25 -20.48
CA LEU A 457 -14.12 12.71 -19.95
C LEU A 457 -14.47 14.12 -20.40
N ASP A 458 -15.78 14.45 -20.48
CA ASP A 458 -16.24 15.78 -20.87
C ASP A 458 -15.72 16.85 -19.89
N LYS A 459 -14.84 17.70 -20.39
CA LYS A 459 -14.22 18.79 -19.64
C LYS A 459 -15.22 19.73 -18.98
N ASN A 460 -16.31 20.08 -19.68
CA ASN A 460 -17.30 21.02 -19.18
C ASN A 460 -18.15 20.40 -18.07
N LEU A 461 -18.44 19.12 -18.18
CA LEU A 461 -19.13 18.35 -17.16
C LEU A 461 -18.23 18.20 -15.92
N MET A 462 -16.99 17.77 -16.09
CA MET A 462 -16.09 17.49 -14.97
C MET A 462 -15.66 18.74 -14.20
N ARG A 463 -15.72 19.93 -14.79
CA ARG A 463 -15.52 21.20 -14.06
C ARG A 463 -16.65 21.53 -13.07
N LYS A 464 -17.74 20.80 -13.10
CA LYS A 464 -18.88 20.91 -12.17
C LYS A 464 -18.87 19.83 -11.07
N ILE A 465 -17.72 19.21 -10.85
CA ILE A 465 -17.54 18.17 -9.85
C ILE A 465 -17.81 18.70 -8.43
N TYR A 466 -18.53 17.92 -7.64
CA TYR A 466 -18.85 18.21 -6.26
C TYR A 466 -17.95 17.46 -5.29
N ALA A 467 -17.77 16.15 -5.51
CA ALA A 467 -16.99 15.31 -4.64
C ALA A 467 -16.42 14.09 -5.37
N ILE A 468 -15.34 13.57 -4.81
CA ILE A 468 -14.75 12.26 -5.12
C ILE A 468 -14.82 11.44 -3.85
N HIS A 469 -15.30 10.20 -3.93
CA HIS A 469 -15.28 9.25 -2.83
C HIS A 469 -14.73 7.90 -3.30
N GLY A 470 -13.47 7.62 -2.94
CA GLY A 470 -12.72 6.49 -3.48
C GLY A 470 -12.61 6.56 -5.00
N THR A 471 -13.20 5.60 -5.69
CA THR A 471 -13.22 5.57 -7.17
C THR A 471 -14.52 6.10 -7.78
N ASN A 472 -15.36 6.82 -7.00
CA ASN A 472 -16.65 7.32 -7.44
C ASN A 472 -16.66 8.85 -7.47
N VAL A 473 -17.42 9.41 -8.38
CA VAL A 473 -17.46 10.85 -8.64
C VAL A 473 -18.91 11.36 -8.63
N LEU A 474 -19.14 12.50 -7.98
CA LEU A 474 -20.41 13.22 -8.01
C LEU A 474 -20.26 14.52 -8.79
N VAL A 475 -21.10 14.71 -9.78
CA VAL A 475 -21.10 15.90 -10.65
C VAL A 475 -22.47 16.60 -10.61
N ASN A 476 -22.46 17.93 -10.52
CA ASN A 476 -23.67 18.74 -10.64
C ASN A 476 -23.89 19.20 -12.09
N ASP A 477 -24.78 18.57 -12.79
CA ASP A 477 -25.14 18.93 -14.17
C ASP A 477 -26.49 19.69 -14.28
N THR A 478 -26.98 20.21 -13.15
CA THR A 478 -28.22 21.00 -13.12
C THR A 478 -28.04 22.36 -13.77
N LYS A 479 -29.16 22.97 -14.17
CA LYS A 479 -29.19 24.32 -14.73
C LYS A 479 -30.18 25.18 -13.97
N GLY A 480 -29.71 26.26 -13.32
CA GLY A 480 -30.54 27.30 -12.75
C GLY A 480 -31.43 26.93 -11.57
N ILE A 481 -31.05 25.95 -10.78
CA ILE A 481 -31.82 25.50 -9.60
C ILE A 481 -31.59 26.48 -8.45
N GLN A 482 -32.65 27.09 -7.95
CA GLN A 482 -32.60 27.97 -6.78
C GLN A 482 -32.29 27.19 -5.51
N ASN A 483 -31.52 27.79 -4.61
CA ASN A 483 -31.15 27.27 -3.29
C ASN A 483 -30.32 25.95 -3.31
N LEU A 484 -29.89 25.45 -4.47
CA LEU A 484 -29.11 24.22 -4.57
C LEU A 484 -27.77 24.32 -3.82
N HIS A 485 -27.16 25.49 -3.82
CA HIS A 485 -25.89 25.74 -3.13
C HIS A 485 -25.96 25.55 -1.61
N GLU A 486 -27.13 25.80 -1.00
CA GLU A 486 -27.36 25.59 0.43
C GLU A 486 -27.45 24.10 0.80
N THR A 487 -27.84 23.25 -0.14
CA THR A 487 -27.99 21.81 0.06
C THR A 487 -26.78 21.00 -0.40
N ARG A 488 -25.74 21.67 -0.91
CA ARG A 488 -24.58 20.99 -1.51
C ARG A 488 -23.93 19.95 -0.61
N GLU A 489 -23.63 20.31 0.64
CA GLU A 489 -22.98 19.38 1.59
C GLU A 489 -23.88 18.19 1.93
N LEU A 490 -25.18 18.39 2.02
CA LEU A 490 -26.16 17.33 2.26
C LEU A 490 -26.29 16.38 1.06
N ILE A 491 -26.15 16.90 -0.16
CA ILE A 491 -26.12 16.12 -1.39
C ILE A 491 -24.87 15.25 -1.41
N ILE A 492 -23.72 15.82 -1.06
CA ILE A 492 -22.45 15.08 -0.97
C ILE A 492 -22.53 14.00 0.12
N GLU A 493 -23.15 14.28 1.26
CA GLU A 493 -23.32 13.30 2.34
C GLU A 493 -24.19 12.13 1.88
N GLY A 494 -25.33 12.39 1.22
CA GLY A 494 -26.19 11.35 0.66
C GLY A 494 -25.47 10.48 -0.38
N PHE A 495 -24.64 11.08 -1.23
CA PHE A 495 -23.78 10.35 -2.14
C PHE A 495 -22.74 9.49 -1.41
N ASN A 496 -22.07 10.03 -0.39
CA ASN A 496 -21.07 9.31 0.40
C ASN A 496 -21.65 8.10 1.13
N GLU A 497 -22.90 8.19 1.61
CA GLU A 497 -23.62 7.05 2.20
C GLU A 497 -23.78 5.91 1.18
N VAL A 498 -24.14 6.23 -0.06
CA VAL A 498 -24.30 5.23 -1.13
C VAL A 498 -22.95 4.66 -1.56
N CYS A 499 -21.89 5.48 -1.60
CA CYS A 499 -20.54 4.98 -1.88
C CYS A 499 -20.10 3.89 -0.90
N LYS A 500 -20.51 3.98 0.35
CA LYS A 500 -20.20 3.00 1.40
C LYS A 500 -21.13 1.79 1.40
N ARG A 501 -22.40 1.96 0.98
CA ARG A 501 -23.44 0.92 1.03
C ARG A 501 -24.32 1.00 -0.23
N GLY A 502 -23.95 0.24 -1.23
CA GLY A 502 -24.69 0.12 -2.49
C GLY A 502 -26.08 -0.49 -2.31
N PRO A 503 -26.90 -0.53 -3.38
CA PRO A 503 -28.28 -1.00 -3.30
C PRO A 503 -28.43 -2.51 -3.33
N VAL A 504 -27.46 -3.28 -3.87
CA VAL A 504 -27.61 -4.72 -4.14
C VAL A 504 -27.40 -5.56 -2.89
N ALA A 505 -26.25 -5.41 -2.26
CA ALA A 505 -25.83 -6.22 -1.11
C ALA A 505 -25.20 -5.38 0.02
N GLU A 506 -25.43 -4.07 -0.02
CA GLU A 506 -24.78 -3.09 0.88
C GLU A 506 -23.25 -3.20 0.90
N GLU A 507 -22.66 -3.58 -0.25
CA GLU A 507 -21.23 -3.49 -0.47
C GLU A 507 -20.85 -2.08 -0.98
N PRO A 508 -19.62 -1.61 -0.75
CA PRO A 508 -19.18 -0.34 -1.31
C PRO A 508 -19.26 -0.31 -2.83
N ILE A 509 -19.68 0.82 -3.40
CA ILE A 509 -19.72 0.97 -4.86
C ILE A 509 -18.34 1.37 -5.41
N MET A 510 -18.07 1.01 -6.67
CA MET A 510 -16.80 1.28 -7.34
C MET A 510 -16.98 1.67 -8.81
N GLY A 511 -16.20 2.69 -9.24
CA GLY A 511 -16.07 3.05 -10.63
C GLY A 511 -17.29 3.73 -11.24
N ILE A 512 -18.00 4.57 -10.48
CA ILE A 512 -19.27 5.15 -10.89
C ILE A 512 -19.22 6.66 -10.86
N MET A 513 -19.72 7.29 -11.91
CA MET A 513 -20.05 8.71 -11.92
C MET A 513 -21.55 8.90 -11.70
N MET A 514 -21.91 9.64 -10.65
CA MET A 514 -23.26 10.08 -10.36
C MET A 514 -23.44 11.51 -10.86
N ARG A 515 -24.47 11.74 -11.69
CA ARG A 515 -24.80 13.06 -12.22
C ARG A 515 -26.12 13.54 -11.64
N LEU A 516 -26.09 14.62 -10.88
CA LEU A 516 -27.29 15.33 -10.48
C LEU A 516 -27.74 16.18 -11.68
N VAL A 517 -28.79 15.76 -12.37
CA VAL A 517 -29.25 16.39 -13.63
C VAL A 517 -30.35 17.42 -13.42
N ASP A 518 -31.18 17.24 -12.38
CA ASP A 518 -32.22 18.20 -11.99
C ASP A 518 -32.54 18.09 -10.50
N ALA A 519 -33.15 19.14 -9.93
CA ALA A 519 -33.67 19.12 -8.57
C ALA A 519 -34.87 20.08 -8.43
N LYS A 520 -35.83 19.72 -7.57
CA LYS A 520 -36.91 20.59 -7.14
C LYS A 520 -36.81 20.75 -5.64
N LEU A 521 -36.56 21.96 -5.18
CA LEU A 521 -36.34 22.29 -3.79
C LEU A 521 -37.44 23.21 -3.26
N HIS A 522 -37.87 22.98 -2.04
CA HIS A 522 -38.80 23.86 -1.36
C HIS A 522 -38.15 25.23 -1.07
N GLU A 523 -38.91 26.30 -1.12
CA GLU A 523 -38.40 27.66 -0.91
C GLU A 523 -37.88 27.89 0.51
N ASP A 524 -38.58 27.31 1.51
CA ASP A 524 -38.22 27.43 2.91
C ASP A 524 -37.12 26.43 3.30
N ALA A 525 -36.03 26.93 3.90
CA ALA A 525 -34.87 26.16 4.33
C ALA A 525 -35.20 25.08 5.37
N ILE A 526 -36.23 25.28 6.19
CA ILE A 526 -36.68 24.31 7.20
C ILE A 526 -37.06 22.96 6.58
N HIS A 527 -37.56 22.99 5.34
CA HIS A 527 -37.96 21.79 4.59
C HIS A 527 -36.82 21.14 3.80
N ARG A 528 -35.62 21.71 3.81
CA ARG A 528 -34.42 21.22 3.10
C ARG A 528 -33.32 20.71 4.04
N GLY A 529 -33.64 20.50 5.30
CA GLY A 529 -32.67 20.03 6.29
C GLY A 529 -32.11 18.61 6.02
N PRO A 530 -31.11 18.16 6.83
CA PRO A 530 -30.42 16.87 6.64
C PRO A 530 -31.41 15.69 6.58
N ALA A 531 -32.39 15.63 7.49
CA ALA A 531 -33.39 14.56 7.54
C ALA A 531 -34.30 14.48 6.30
N GLN A 532 -34.30 15.49 5.44
CA GLN A 532 -35.07 15.53 4.21
C GLN A 532 -34.19 15.29 2.98
N THR A 533 -33.05 15.99 2.89
CA THR A 533 -32.19 15.99 1.70
C THR A 533 -31.37 14.72 1.58
N ILE A 534 -30.72 14.26 2.67
CA ILE A 534 -29.85 13.09 2.64
C ILE A 534 -30.60 11.82 2.18
N PRO A 535 -31.76 11.45 2.78
CA PRO A 535 -32.52 10.29 2.33
C PRO A 535 -32.99 10.39 0.86
N ALA A 536 -33.40 11.59 0.42
CA ALA A 536 -33.84 11.80 -0.96
C ALA A 536 -32.71 11.56 -1.97
N VAL A 537 -31.53 12.12 -1.72
CA VAL A 537 -30.34 11.93 -2.57
C VAL A 537 -29.90 10.46 -2.53
N ARG A 538 -29.83 9.86 -1.34
CA ARG A 538 -29.51 8.43 -1.19
C ARG A 538 -30.43 7.53 -2.02
N ASN A 539 -31.74 7.76 -1.94
CA ASN A 539 -32.72 6.98 -2.71
C ASN A 539 -32.57 7.24 -4.22
N ALA A 540 -32.34 8.49 -4.63
CA ALA A 540 -32.07 8.82 -6.03
C ALA A 540 -30.83 8.09 -6.57
N CYS A 541 -29.73 8.08 -5.83
CA CYS A 541 -28.50 7.38 -6.20
C CYS A 541 -28.74 5.86 -6.27
N LYS A 542 -29.33 5.25 -5.24
CA LYS A 542 -29.59 3.82 -5.20
C LYS A 542 -30.54 3.36 -6.33
N GLY A 543 -31.60 4.13 -6.59
CA GLY A 543 -32.52 3.84 -7.69
C GLY A 543 -31.87 3.98 -9.05
N ALA A 544 -31.01 4.98 -9.27
CA ALA A 544 -30.23 5.14 -10.49
C ALA A 544 -29.30 3.94 -10.72
N LEU A 545 -28.65 3.42 -9.68
CA LEU A 545 -27.79 2.24 -9.76
C LEU A 545 -28.59 0.99 -10.13
N ILE A 546 -29.74 0.73 -9.51
CA ILE A 546 -30.60 -0.42 -9.85
C ILE A 546 -31.05 -0.35 -11.31
N ARG A 547 -31.41 0.85 -11.80
CA ARG A 547 -31.80 1.07 -13.20
C ARG A 547 -30.66 0.84 -14.21
N SER A 548 -29.43 0.97 -13.77
CA SER A 548 -28.23 0.88 -14.61
C SER A 548 -27.61 -0.52 -14.68
N ARG A 549 -28.40 -1.57 -14.44
CA ARG A 549 -27.93 -2.98 -14.41
C ARG A 549 -26.75 -3.17 -13.44
N PRO A 550 -27.04 -3.28 -12.15
CA PRO A 550 -26.01 -3.46 -11.16
C PRO A 550 -25.28 -4.80 -11.32
N ILE A 551 -23.99 -4.78 -11.09
CA ILE A 551 -23.09 -5.92 -11.08
C ILE A 551 -22.32 -5.98 -9.76
N ILE A 552 -21.83 -7.18 -9.43
CA ILE A 552 -20.85 -7.37 -8.35
C ILE A 552 -19.47 -7.55 -8.98
N GLN A 553 -18.48 -6.94 -8.36
CA GLN A 553 -17.08 -7.14 -8.68
C GLN A 553 -16.41 -7.90 -7.54
N GLU A 554 -15.64 -8.91 -7.89
CA GLU A 554 -14.84 -9.72 -6.96
C GLU A 554 -13.37 -9.32 -7.01
N PRO A 555 -12.65 -9.33 -5.87
CA PRO A 555 -11.22 -9.07 -5.86
C PRO A 555 -10.44 -10.21 -6.51
N MET A 556 -9.44 -9.86 -7.30
CA MET A 556 -8.58 -10.77 -8.05
C MET A 556 -7.13 -10.68 -7.56
N GLN A 557 -6.41 -11.79 -7.69
CA GLN A 557 -4.96 -11.84 -7.50
C GLN A 557 -4.28 -12.34 -8.77
N ASN A 558 -3.21 -11.67 -9.18
CA ASN A 558 -2.24 -12.24 -10.11
C ASN A 558 -1.48 -13.34 -9.37
N ILE A 559 -1.32 -14.47 -10.00
CA ILE A 559 -0.58 -15.61 -9.46
C ILE A 559 0.62 -15.93 -10.35
N ARG A 560 1.72 -16.28 -9.74
CA ARG A 560 2.86 -16.91 -10.40
C ARG A 560 3.29 -18.11 -9.58
N ILE A 561 3.36 -19.27 -10.23
CA ILE A 561 3.73 -20.53 -9.59
C ILE A 561 4.85 -21.15 -10.40
N ASP A 562 6.03 -21.23 -9.81
CA ASP A 562 7.20 -21.89 -10.40
C ASP A 562 7.30 -23.31 -9.87
N ALA A 563 7.31 -24.29 -10.75
CA ALA A 563 7.35 -25.70 -10.38
C ALA A 563 8.11 -26.54 -11.42
N PRO A 564 8.71 -27.68 -11.01
CA PRO A 564 9.30 -28.61 -11.95
C PRO A 564 8.30 -29.14 -13.00
N ASN A 565 8.77 -29.38 -14.24
CA ASN A 565 7.93 -29.79 -15.35
C ASN A 565 7.11 -31.06 -15.09
N ASP A 566 7.61 -31.97 -14.27
CA ASP A 566 6.94 -33.23 -13.96
C ASP A 566 5.69 -33.07 -13.09
N VAL A 567 5.56 -31.98 -12.33
CA VAL A 567 4.40 -31.67 -11.46
C VAL A 567 3.53 -30.54 -11.97
N ILE A 568 3.94 -29.84 -13.03
CA ILE A 568 3.25 -28.64 -13.53
C ILE A 568 1.78 -28.93 -13.92
N GLY A 569 1.49 -30.11 -14.43
CA GLY A 569 0.12 -30.52 -14.78
C GLY A 569 -0.81 -30.60 -13.57
N GLY A 570 -0.30 -30.97 -12.40
CA GLY A 570 -1.03 -30.95 -11.13
C GLY A 570 -1.33 -29.52 -10.68
N VAL A 571 -0.32 -28.66 -10.76
CA VAL A 571 -0.40 -27.22 -10.43
C VAL A 571 -1.42 -26.53 -11.33
N THR A 572 -1.32 -26.72 -12.64
CA THR A 572 -2.24 -26.13 -13.64
C THR A 572 -3.68 -26.52 -13.39
N ARG A 573 -3.91 -27.80 -13.08
CA ARG A 573 -5.26 -28.31 -12.76
C ARG A 573 -5.81 -27.67 -11.50
N GLU A 574 -5.00 -27.50 -10.46
CA GLU A 574 -5.42 -26.87 -9.20
C GLU A 574 -5.84 -25.40 -9.42
N VAL A 575 -5.05 -24.64 -10.18
CA VAL A 575 -5.40 -23.26 -10.56
C VAL A 575 -6.72 -23.21 -11.33
N THR A 576 -6.90 -24.09 -12.32
CA THR A 576 -8.12 -24.12 -13.14
C THR A 576 -9.36 -24.53 -12.34
N ASN A 577 -9.23 -25.50 -11.43
CA ASN A 577 -10.33 -25.94 -10.56
C ASN A 577 -10.84 -24.81 -9.67
N ARG A 578 -9.99 -23.82 -9.36
CA ARG A 578 -10.26 -22.66 -8.52
C ARG A 578 -10.58 -21.39 -9.34
N ARG A 579 -11.19 -21.55 -10.49
CA ARG A 579 -11.55 -20.46 -11.42
C ARG A 579 -10.36 -19.59 -11.86
N GLY A 580 -9.13 -20.07 -11.68
CA GLY A 580 -7.94 -19.37 -12.13
C GLY A 580 -7.84 -19.34 -13.65
N ILE A 581 -7.46 -18.20 -14.18
CA ILE A 581 -7.22 -17.96 -15.61
C ILE A 581 -5.71 -17.97 -15.83
N ILE A 582 -5.21 -18.93 -16.61
CA ILE A 582 -3.80 -19.02 -16.95
C ILE A 582 -3.55 -18.16 -18.19
N GLU A 583 -2.68 -17.17 -18.06
CA GLU A 583 -2.34 -16.21 -19.12
C GLU A 583 -1.09 -16.65 -19.89
N ASP A 584 -0.11 -17.20 -19.19
CA ASP A 584 1.17 -17.64 -19.78
C ASP A 584 1.78 -18.81 -19.02
N MET A 585 2.62 -19.59 -19.69
CA MET A 585 3.28 -20.76 -19.09
C MET A 585 4.70 -20.95 -19.64
N PRO A 586 5.63 -20.03 -19.37
CA PRO A 586 7.00 -20.14 -19.85
C PRO A 586 7.73 -21.32 -19.19
N VAL A 587 8.54 -22.01 -19.99
CA VAL A 587 9.37 -23.12 -19.55
C VAL A 587 10.85 -22.72 -19.71
N ASP A 588 11.63 -22.87 -18.64
CA ASP A 588 13.08 -22.62 -18.63
C ASP A 588 13.81 -23.76 -17.91
N GLY A 589 14.56 -24.54 -18.67
CA GLY A 589 15.55 -25.50 -18.17
C GLY A 589 15.05 -26.62 -17.27
N GLY A 590 13.79 -27.02 -17.28
CA GLY A 590 13.24 -28.09 -16.41
C GLY A 590 12.26 -27.59 -15.37
N THR A 591 12.08 -26.26 -15.28
CA THR A 591 11.06 -25.59 -14.46
C THR A 591 10.06 -24.89 -15.36
N ALA A 592 8.78 -24.97 -15.07
CA ALA A 592 7.76 -24.17 -15.73
C ALA A 592 7.11 -23.19 -14.73
N SER A 593 6.73 -22.03 -15.23
CA SER A 593 6.02 -21.01 -14.46
C SER A 593 4.57 -20.96 -14.94
N VAL A 594 3.61 -21.08 -14.05
CA VAL A 594 2.19 -20.77 -14.34
C VAL A 594 1.96 -19.31 -13.94
N ILE A 595 1.61 -18.49 -14.91
CA ILE A 595 1.29 -17.07 -14.72
C ILE A 595 -0.18 -16.86 -15.07
N GLY A 596 -0.93 -16.20 -14.19
CA GLY A 596 -2.33 -15.97 -14.42
C GLY A 596 -3.02 -15.18 -13.32
N LYS A 597 -4.34 -15.25 -13.29
CA LYS A 597 -5.18 -14.58 -12.29
C LYS A 597 -6.11 -15.56 -11.61
N MET A 598 -6.43 -15.31 -10.35
CA MET A 598 -7.39 -16.12 -9.58
C MET A 598 -8.22 -15.22 -8.66
N PRO A 599 -9.54 -15.51 -8.48
CA PRO A 599 -10.35 -14.81 -7.51
C PRO A 599 -9.85 -15.03 -6.08
N VAL A 600 -9.87 -13.98 -5.26
CA VAL A 600 -9.47 -14.09 -3.84
C VAL A 600 -10.32 -15.11 -3.09
N ALA A 601 -11.61 -15.24 -3.43
CA ALA A 601 -12.50 -16.24 -2.83
C ALA A 601 -11.99 -17.68 -2.99
N GLU A 602 -11.20 -17.95 -4.03
CA GLU A 602 -10.65 -19.27 -4.33
C GLU A 602 -9.23 -19.48 -3.81
N THR A 603 -8.63 -18.46 -3.16
CA THR A 603 -7.27 -18.58 -2.61
C THR A 603 -7.22 -19.23 -1.23
N PHE A 604 -8.36 -19.31 -0.54
CA PHE A 604 -8.39 -19.94 0.79
C PHE A 604 -8.01 -21.43 0.72
N GLY A 605 -7.05 -21.83 1.55
CA GLY A 605 -6.49 -23.17 1.55
C GLY A 605 -5.62 -23.51 0.33
N PHE A 606 -5.44 -22.61 -0.63
CA PHE A 606 -4.65 -22.83 -1.84
C PHE A 606 -3.21 -23.26 -1.56
N SER A 607 -2.59 -22.71 -0.52
CA SER A 607 -1.25 -23.07 -0.07
C SER A 607 -1.07 -24.58 0.17
N ASN A 608 -2.04 -25.20 0.81
CA ASN A 608 -2.00 -26.62 1.12
C ASN A 608 -2.18 -27.49 -0.13
N ASP A 609 -3.10 -27.10 -0.99
CA ASP A 609 -3.43 -27.87 -2.20
C ASP A 609 -2.32 -27.77 -3.25
N ILE A 610 -1.68 -26.60 -3.41
CA ILE A 610 -0.49 -26.45 -4.27
C ILE A 610 0.69 -27.25 -3.72
N ARG A 611 0.91 -27.28 -2.39
CA ARG A 611 1.95 -28.14 -1.81
C ARG A 611 1.68 -29.61 -2.10
N ALA A 612 0.45 -30.06 -1.95
CA ALA A 612 0.07 -31.43 -2.27
C ALA A 612 0.24 -31.74 -3.78
N ALA A 613 -0.27 -30.88 -4.66
CA ALA A 613 -0.18 -31.02 -6.11
C ALA A 613 1.26 -31.02 -6.64
N SER A 614 2.16 -30.26 -6.02
CA SER A 614 3.56 -30.13 -6.40
C SER A 614 4.53 -31.01 -5.59
N GLN A 615 4.04 -31.83 -4.66
CA GLN A 615 4.87 -32.58 -3.72
C GLN A 615 5.82 -31.67 -2.91
N GLY A 616 5.36 -30.47 -2.56
CA GLY A 616 6.13 -29.47 -1.83
C GLY A 616 7.21 -28.75 -2.65
N ARG A 617 7.26 -28.95 -3.98
CA ARG A 617 8.32 -28.41 -4.86
C ARG A 617 7.94 -27.13 -5.59
N ALA A 618 6.67 -26.69 -5.54
CA ALA A 618 6.27 -25.41 -6.11
C ALA A 618 6.61 -24.26 -5.18
N VAL A 619 7.02 -23.16 -5.79
CA VAL A 619 7.13 -21.85 -5.14
C VAL A 619 6.11 -20.92 -5.83
N TRP A 620 5.27 -20.24 -5.06
CA TRP A 620 4.27 -19.36 -5.64
C TRP A 620 4.24 -18.01 -4.97
N ASN A 621 3.68 -17.08 -5.69
CA ASN A 621 3.49 -15.72 -5.28
C ASN A 621 2.15 -15.21 -5.79
N THR A 622 1.51 -14.35 -5.02
CA THR A 622 0.28 -13.67 -5.41
C THR A 622 0.45 -12.16 -5.27
N GLU A 623 -0.23 -11.40 -6.12
CA GLU A 623 -0.26 -9.94 -6.10
C GLU A 623 -1.68 -9.44 -6.36
N ASN A 624 -2.10 -8.37 -5.71
CA ASN A 624 -3.43 -7.80 -5.93
C ASN A 624 -3.60 -7.37 -7.40
N ALA A 625 -4.59 -7.92 -8.08
CA ALA A 625 -4.95 -7.60 -9.46
C ALA A 625 -6.17 -6.66 -9.59
N GLY A 626 -6.63 -6.10 -8.46
CA GLY A 626 -7.82 -5.25 -8.42
C GLY A 626 -9.12 -6.04 -8.37
N PHE A 627 -10.14 -5.54 -9.02
CA PHE A 627 -11.47 -6.12 -9.03
C PHE A 627 -11.90 -6.42 -10.47
N GLU A 628 -12.57 -7.54 -10.67
CA GLU A 628 -13.17 -7.94 -11.94
C GLU A 628 -14.63 -8.34 -11.73
N MET A 629 -15.42 -8.29 -12.80
CA MET A 629 -16.84 -8.63 -12.73
C MET A 629 -17.03 -10.10 -12.35
N LEU A 630 -17.83 -10.33 -11.30
CA LEU A 630 -18.25 -11.68 -10.92
C LEU A 630 -19.03 -12.35 -12.08
N PRO A 631 -18.74 -13.60 -12.44
CA PRO A 631 -19.48 -14.30 -13.48
C PRO A 631 -20.99 -14.23 -13.24
N PRO A 632 -21.80 -13.91 -14.27
CA PRO A 632 -23.26 -13.77 -14.12
C PRO A 632 -23.95 -15.00 -13.53
N SER A 633 -23.41 -16.19 -13.76
CA SER A 633 -23.92 -17.44 -13.20
C SER A 633 -23.79 -17.56 -11.68
N LEU A 634 -22.88 -16.77 -11.07
CA LEU A 634 -22.63 -16.75 -9.63
C LEU A 634 -23.32 -15.57 -8.94
N PHE A 635 -23.82 -14.59 -9.69
CA PHE A 635 -24.35 -13.33 -9.15
C PHE A 635 -25.44 -13.54 -8.10
N GLU A 636 -26.51 -14.27 -8.45
CA GLU A 636 -27.65 -14.47 -7.54
C GLU A 636 -27.24 -15.20 -6.26
N LYS A 637 -26.44 -16.25 -6.39
CA LYS A 637 -25.93 -17.04 -5.26
C LYS A 637 -25.08 -16.18 -4.33
N THR A 638 -24.07 -15.50 -4.88
CA THR A 638 -23.14 -14.68 -4.10
C THR A 638 -23.84 -13.51 -3.42
N VAL A 639 -24.76 -12.83 -4.13
CA VAL A 639 -25.56 -11.75 -3.55
C VAL A 639 -26.43 -12.25 -2.40
N ALA A 640 -27.10 -13.40 -2.56
CA ALA A 640 -27.91 -13.98 -1.49
C ALA A 640 -27.06 -14.31 -0.25
N GLU A 641 -25.89 -14.91 -0.42
CA GLU A 641 -24.95 -15.22 0.65
C GLU A 641 -24.46 -13.96 1.39
N ILE A 642 -24.10 -12.89 0.64
CA ILE A 642 -23.67 -11.61 1.24
C ILE A 642 -24.83 -11.00 2.03
N ARG A 643 -26.04 -10.98 1.47
CA ARG A 643 -27.22 -10.39 2.10
C ARG A 643 -27.63 -11.16 3.37
N GLU A 644 -27.64 -12.50 3.32
CA GLU A 644 -27.93 -13.34 4.48
C GLU A 644 -26.95 -13.08 5.62
N ARG A 645 -25.65 -13.04 5.31
CA ARG A 645 -24.59 -12.72 6.29
C ARG A 645 -24.78 -11.36 6.94
N LYS A 646 -25.31 -10.37 6.20
CA LYS A 646 -25.60 -9.03 6.70
C LYS A 646 -26.98 -8.91 7.36
N GLY A 647 -27.72 -10.00 7.50
CA GLY A 647 -29.09 -10.01 8.06
C GLY A 647 -30.11 -9.30 7.17
N LEU A 648 -29.83 -9.15 5.88
CA LEU A 648 -30.73 -8.55 4.90
C LEU A 648 -31.66 -9.61 4.30
N LYS A 649 -32.81 -9.17 3.74
CA LYS A 649 -33.68 -10.06 2.97
C LYS A 649 -32.91 -10.60 1.75
N PRO A 650 -33.08 -11.89 1.36
CA PRO A 650 -32.36 -12.48 0.23
C PRO A 650 -32.60 -11.77 -1.10
N GLU A 651 -33.82 -11.23 -1.28
CA GLU A 651 -34.19 -10.58 -2.53
C GLU A 651 -33.47 -9.24 -2.72
N VAL A 652 -32.93 -9.03 -3.91
CA VAL A 652 -32.33 -7.75 -4.32
C VAL A 652 -33.42 -6.68 -4.41
N PRO A 653 -33.21 -5.48 -3.83
CA PRO A 653 -34.14 -4.38 -3.99
C PRO A 653 -34.39 -4.02 -5.46
N THR A 654 -35.60 -3.64 -5.77
CA THR A 654 -36.00 -3.11 -7.07
C THR A 654 -36.13 -1.59 -7.03
N GLU A 655 -36.36 -0.94 -8.16
CA GLU A 655 -36.58 0.51 -8.23
C GLU A 655 -37.71 0.98 -7.30
N VAL A 656 -38.75 0.16 -7.12
CA VAL A 656 -39.91 0.49 -6.29
C VAL A 656 -39.52 0.75 -4.82
N ASN A 657 -38.48 0.09 -4.33
CA ASN A 657 -38.01 0.27 -2.96
C ASN A 657 -37.41 1.66 -2.68
N TYR A 658 -37.14 2.43 -3.73
CA TYR A 658 -36.51 3.76 -3.66
C TYR A 658 -37.39 4.89 -4.20
N THR A 659 -38.63 4.60 -4.60
CA THR A 659 -39.57 5.58 -5.17
C THR A 659 -40.40 6.35 -4.13
N ASP A 660 -40.53 5.83 -2.93
CA ASP A 660 -41.36 6.42 -1.85
C ASP A 660 -40.58 7.27 -0.84
#